data_7762b873a37b8b2ade7c4bc48bace75e
#
_entry.id   7762b873a37b8b2ade7c4bc48bace75e
#
_cell.length_a   1.000
_cell.length_b   1.000
_cell.length_c   1.000
_cell.angle_alpha   90.00
_cell.angle_beta   90.00
_cell.angle_gamma   90.00
#
_symmetry.space_group_name_H-M   'P 1'
#
loop_
_entity.id
_entity.type
_entity.pdbx_description
1 polymer ?
#
loop_
_entity_poly.entity_id
_entity_poly.type
_entity_poly.pdbx_seq_one_letter_code
_entity_poly.pdbx_strand_id
1 'polypeptide(L)'
;MEQYKVTGMSCAACQARVEKAVSKVPGVTSCSVSLLTNSMGVEGTASSAEIIKAVKAAGYGASIKKDKGSAAQSSAASADEDLLKDKETPVMVKRLVASVVLLLSLMYISMGHMMWNWRLPSFMDGNHIAMGLTQLLLTTMIMVINQRFFISGFRSATHGAPNMDTLVALGSAASYVYSVYALYAMTSAQLRGDTEAVMAYMHEFYFESAAMILTLITVGKLLEAISKGRTTDALKGLMKLAPKTAVVKRDGEEVTVPIEQVHKGDYFVVHPGDSIPVDGIIVEGTTAVNEAALTGESLPVDKAEGDKVSAATVNQLGYIVCEATRVGEDTTLSRIIKMVGDAAATKAPIAKVADKVSGVFVPVVIGIAVVTFIIWLLTGHAFGYALARAISVLVISCPCALGLATPVAIMVGNGVGAKHGIMFKTAVSLEETGKAKVVVLDKTGTITSGAPMITDVYPAAGVSRDELLMKAYAIESKSEHPLAKAVIAGVENEESLLAKAKLLGTVEDFSAVPGSGLAGSLGGTGIYGGNAGFIENVLGEAGEPAVNALNEAVKVADSFSEEGKTALFFAEKDRLLGIIAVADVIKTDSPEAVRQLKNMGIHVVMLTGDNEKTARTIGTQAGVDEVIAGVLPDEKAEAVGRFKSRGKVIMVGDGINDAPALTSADIGLAIGAGTDIAIDAADVVLMKSRLSDVVTAIRLSRATLRNIHENLFWAFIYNIIGIPLAAGVWIQLFGWTLNPMFGAAAMSLSSFCVVTNALRLNLFKD
;
A
#
# COMPACT_ATOMS: atom_id res chain seq x y z
N MET A 1 -1.61 7.53 15.92
CA MET A 1 -0.34 6.72 16.04
C MET A 1 0.84 7.68 16.03
N GLU A 2 1.64 7.78 17.12
CA GLU A 2 2.87 8.58 17.12
C GLU A 2 4.00 7.87 16.37
N GLN A 3 4.74 8.61 15.54
CA GLN A 3 5.84 8.06 14.77
C GLN A 3 7.20 8.45 15.33
N TYR A 4 8.11 7.48 15.37
CA TYR A 4 9.49 7.64 15.83
C TYR A 4 10.47 7.15 14.76
N LYS A 5 11.60 7.83 14.63
CA LYS A 5 12.75 7.31 13.88
C LYS A 5 13.58 6.43 14.79
N VAL A 6 13.85 5.19 14.37
CA VAL A 6 14.68 4.23 15.13
C VAL A 6 15.97 3.98 14.37
N THR A 7 17.12 4.02 15.08
CA THR A 7 18.44 3.84 14.47
C THR A 7 19.18 2.67 15.11
N GLY A 8 20.04 1.99 14.33
CA GLY A 8 20.85 0.87 14.80
C GLY A 8 20.24 -0.51 14.56
N MET A 9 19.06 -0.60 13.96
CA MET A 9 18.47 -1.88 13.56
C MET A 9 19.14 -2.40 12.29
N SER A 10 19.50 -3.70 12.24
CA SER A 10 20.16 -4.33 11.10
C SER A 10 19.41 -5.56 10.56
N CYS A 11 18.45 -6.10 11.32
CA CYS A 11 17.71 -7.31 10.95
C CYS A 11 16.37 -7.43 11.69
N ALA A 12 15.53 -8.38 11.26
CA ALA A 12 14.21 -8.67 11.85
C ALA A 12 14.27 -8.96 13.37
N ALA A 13 15.33 -9.61 13.86
CA ALA A 13 15.49 -9.86 15.30
C ALA A 13 15.68 -8.55 16.11
N CYS A 14 16.39 -7.56 15.53
CA CYS A 14 16.53 -6.22 16.12
C CYS A 14 15.17 -5.51 16.21
N GLN A 15 14.40 -5.59 15.13
CA GLN A 15 13.06 -5.04 15.03
C GLN A 15 12.11 -5.64 16.08
N ALA A 16 12.03 -6.97 16.17
CA ALA A 16 11.20 -7.67 17.15
C ALA A 16 11.58 -7.31 18.61
N ARG A 17 12.86 -7.05 18.85
CA ARG A 17 13.33 -6.64 20.17
C ARG A 17 12.89 -5.24 20.56
N VAL A 18 13.01 -4.26 19.66
CA VAL A 18 12.54 -2.90 19.90
C VAL A 18 11.04 -2.93 20.18
N GLU A 19 10.29 -3.66 19.37
CA GLU A 19 8.84 -3.82 19.52
C GLU A 19 8.46 -4.44 20.88
N LYS A 20 9.15 -5.52 21.29
CA LYS A 20 8.94 -6.15 22.59
C LYS A 20 9.31 -5.24 23.77
N ALA A 21 10.33 -4.40 23.62
CA ALA A 21 10.72 -3.46 24.67
C ALA A 21 9.69 -2.34 24.84
N VAL A 22 9.21 -1.77 23.74
CA VAL A 22 8.23 -0.68 23.76
C VAL A 22 6.84 -1.17 24.15
N SER A 23 6.42 -2.36 23.70
CA SER A 23 5.12 -2.96 24.11
C SER A 23 5.01 -3.27 25.61
N LYS A 24 6.13 -3.25 26.35
CA LYS A 24 6.14 -3.41 27.82
C LYS A 24 5.99 -2.08 28.57
N VAL A 25 6.04 -0.96 27.88
CA VAL A 25 5.88 0.37 28.51
C VAL A 25 4.41 0.53 28.89
N PRO A 26 4.11 0.89 30.16
CA PRO A 26 2.74 1.13 30.60
C PRO A 26 2.08 2.22 29.73
N GLY A 27 0.85 1.97 29.28
CA GLY A 27 0.11 2.90 28.43
C GLY A 27 0.32 2.72 26.92
N VAL A 28 1.18 1.79 26.48
CA VAL A 28 1.30 1.41 25.05
C VAL A 28 0.26 0.35 24.74
N THR A 29 -0.66 0.64 23.82
CA THR A 29 -1.68 -0.30 23.31
C THR A 29 -1.20 -1.09 22.11
N SER A 30 -0.49 -0.43 21.19
CA SER A 30 0.13 -1.10 20.05
C SER A 30 1.49 -0.48 19.73
N CYS A 31 2.40 -1.31 19.21
CA CYS A 31 3.70 -0.87 18.72
C CYS A 31 4.05 -1.66 17.47
N SER A 32 4.36 -0.96 16.40
CA SER A 32 4.81 -1.54 15.14
C SER A 32 6.14 -0.89 14.73
N VAL A 33 7.14 -1.71 14.48
CA VAL A 33 8.48 -1.25 14.08
C VAL A 33 8.75 -1.71 12.65
N SER A 34 9.24 -0.81 11.81
CA SER A 34 9.61 -1.10 10.42
C SER A 34 11.12 -1.00 10.23
N LEU A 35 11.75 -2.12 9.89
CA LEU A 35 13.16 -2.17 9.51
C LEU A 35 13.42 -1.46 8.17
N LEU A 36 12.40 -1.44 7.30
CA LEU A 36 12.49 -0.90 5.95
C LEU A 36 12.59 0.63 5.96
N THR A 37 11.73 1.27 6.75
CA THR A 37 11.67 2.73 6.87
C THR A 37 12.49 3.26 8.05
N ASN A 38 13.09 2.37 8.86
CA ASN A 38 13.75 2.71 10.12
C ASN A 38 12.86 3.55 11.04
N SER A 39 11.56 3.24 11.05
CA SER A 39 10.54 3.94 11.83
C SER A 39 9.80 3.00 12.79
N MET A 40 9.13 3.59 13.76
CA MET A 40 8.29 2.90 14.72
C MET A 40 7.03 3.72 14.93
N GLY A 41 5.87 3.08 14.79
CA GLY A 41 4.58 3.63 15.16
C GLY A 41 4.13 3.09 16.52
N VAL A 42 3.69 3.98 17.40
CA VAL A 42 3.20 3.62 18.74
C VAL A 42 1.83 4.23 18.97
N GLU A 43 0.92 3.43 19.48
CA GLU A 43 -0.40 3.86 19.93
C GLU A 43 -0.52 3.65 21.43
N GLY A 44 -1.19 4.58 22.09
CA GLY A 44 -1.39 4.54 23.55
C GLY A 44 -1.24 5.91 24.20
N THR A 45 -1.20 5.90 25.52
CA THR A 45 -1.09 7.10 26.37
C THR A 45 0.31 7.27 26.99
N ALA A 46 1.26 6.41 26.64
CA ALA A 46 2.62 6.45 27.16
C ALA A 46 3.36 7.71 26.68
N SER A 47 4.19 8.30 27.53
CA SER A 47 4.96 9.49 27.16
C SER A 47 6.08 9.14 26.18
N SER A 48 6.32 10.04 25.21
CA SER A 48 7.39 9.88 24.23
C SER A 48 8.78 9.70 24.86
N ALA A 49 9.01 10.27 26.04
CA ALA A 49 10.27 10.14 26.78
C ALA A 49 10.46 8.70 27.29
N GLU A 50 9.41 8.05 27.80
CA GLU A 50 9.44 6.65 28.26
C GLU A 50 9.66 5.69 27.09
N ILE A 51 8.99 5.93 25.96
CA ILE A 51 9.15 5.16 24.73
C ILE A 51 10.61 5.23 24.25
N ILE A 52 11.19 6.43 24.15
CA ILE A 52 12.60 6.62 23.76
C ILE A 52 13.55 5.94 24.75
N LYS A 53 13.26 6.00 26.05
CA LYS A 53 14.05 5.34 27.11
C LYS A 53 14.03 3.82 26.94
N ALA A 54 12.86 3.24 26.64
CA ALA A 54 12.71 1.81 26.42
C ALA A 54 13.50 1.35 25.19
N VAL A 55 13.47 2.11 24.09
CA VAL A 55 14.26 1.80 22.87
C VAL A 55 15.77 1.88 23.16
N LYS A 56 16.22 2.90 23.91
CA LYS A 56 17.62 3.04 24.31
C LYS A 56 18.06 1.90 25.23
N ALA A 57 17.22 1.49 26.18
CA ALA A 57 17.49 0.35 27.06
C ALA A 57 17.58 -0.98 26.28
N ALA A 58 16.87 -1.10 25.15
CA ALA A 58 16.98 -2.23 24.24
C ALA A 58 18.27 -2.19 23.38
N GLY A 59 19.07 -1.12 23.47
CA GLY A 59 20.34 -0.98 22.75
C GLY A 59 20.27 -0.24 21.40
N TYR A 60 19.16 0.47 21.14
CA TYR A 60 18.91 1.19 19.88
C TYR A 60 18.71 2.68 20.11
N GLY A 61 18.82 3.50 19.05
CA GLY A 61 18.53 4.92 19.11
C GLY A 61 17.07 5.18 18.72
N ALA A 62 16.41 6.13 19.39
CA ALA A 62 15.08 6.61 18.98
C ALA A 62 15.00 8.13 19.10
N SER A 63 14.25 8.74 18.18
CA SER A 63 13.87 10.16 18.20
C SER A 63 12.44 10.31 17.67
N ILE A 64 11.70 11.29 18.20
CA ILE A 64 10.35 11.59 17.72
C ILE A 64 10.46 12.09 16.28
N LYS A 65 9.61 11.58 15.40
CA LYS A 65 9.35 12.18 14.10
C LYS A 65 8.33 13.31 14.39
N LYS A 66 8.82 14.53 14.58
CA LYS A 66 7.94 15.69 14.88
C LYS A 66 7.07 15.96 13.65
N ASP A 67 5.76 15.80 13.80
CA ASP A 67 4.79 16.55 13.03
C ASP A 67 4.94 18.00 13.46
N LYS A 68 5.50 18.84 12.62
CA LYS A 68 5.64 20.27 12.90
C LYS A 68 4.32 20.97 12.60
N GLY A 69 3.41 20.89 13.52
CA GLY A 69 2.34 21.85 13.64
C GLY A 69 2.90 23.16 14.22
N SER A 70 2.69 24.23 13.50
CA SER A 70 2.93 25.65 13.82
C SER A 70 4.38 26.11 14.07
N ALA A 71 4.81 27.05 13.23
CA ALA A 71 5.98 27.92 13.30
C ALA A 71 7.32 27.37 12.81
N ALA A 72 7.41 27.01 11.50
CA ALA A 72 8.58 27.20 10.62
C ALA A 72 8.26 26.64 9.22
N GLN A 73 7.55 27.40 8.41
CA GLN A 73 6.96 27.00 7.12
C GLN A 73 7.95 26.88 5.96
N SER A 74 9.24 26.97 6.15
CA SER A 74 10.19 27.00 5.04
C SER A 74 11.08 25.77 4.85
N SER A 75 10.80 24.62 5.52
CA SER A 75 11.68 23.44 5.45
C SER A 75 10.99 22.07 5.43
N ALA A 76 9.65 21.98 5.28
CA ALA A 76 8.94 20.70 5.37
C ALA A 76 9.17 19.82 4.11
N ALA A 77 9.02 20.38 2.91
CA ALA A 77 9.26 19.65 1.67
C ALA A 77 10.72 19.20 1.50
N SER A 78 11.68 20.01 1.99
CA SER A 78 13.11 19.66 1.98
C SER A 78 13.47 18.60 3.04
N ALA A 79 12.73 18.52 4.14
CA ALA A 79 12.98 17.56 5.21
C ALA A 79 12.49 16.15 4.85
N ASP A 80 11.36 16.01 4.17
CA ASP A 80 10.85 14.71 3.69
C ASP A 80 11.63 14.19 2.49
N GLU A 81 12.07 15.07 1.60
CA GLU A 81 13.01 14.73 0.52
C GLU A 81 14.37 14.26 1.09
N ASP A 82 14.84 14.85 2.19
CA ASP A 82 16.08 14.46 2.87
C ASP A 82 15.96 13.12 3.64
N LEU A 83 14.76 12.74 4.06
CA LEU A 83 14.47 11.43 4.67
C LEU A 83 14.46 10.29 3.65
N LEU A 84 14.13 10.58 2.39
CA LEU A 84 14.13 9.61 1.28
C LEU A 84 15.45 9.58 0.51
N LYS A 85 16.38 10.50 0.79
CA LYS A 85 17.75 10.45 0.25
C LYS A 85 18.50 9.28 0.84
N ASP A 86 18.91 8.38 -0.03
CA ASP A 86 19.73 7.24 0.32
C ASP A 86 21.15 7.69 0.72
N LYS A 87 21.35 7.92 2.01
CA LYS A 87 22.66 8.28 2.59
C LYS A 87 23.53 7.05 2.92
N GLU A 88 22.92 5.85 2.99
CA GLU A 88 23.62 4.62 3.38
C GLU A 88 24.30 3.95 2.19
N THR A 89 23.66 3.85 1.04
CA THR A 89 24.22 3.15 -0.15
C THR A 89 25.57 3.73 -0.60
N PRO A 90 25.79 5.05 -0.70
CA PRO A 90 27.11 5.57 -1.10
C PRO A 90 28.25 5.18 -0.13
N VAL A 91 27.95 5.14 1.17
CA VAL A 91 28.92 4.73 2.20
C VAL A 91 29.22 3.24 2.09
N MET A 92 28.20 2.42 1.86
CA MET A 92 28.35 0.97 1.65
C MET A 92 29.15 0.66 0.38
N VAL A 93 28.93 1.38 -0.72
CA VAL A 93 29.69 1.21 -1.95
C VAL A 93 31.17 1.49 -1.72
N LYS A 94 31.52 2.59 -1.04
CA LYS A 94 32.92 2.90 -0.71
C LYS A 94 33.57 1.80 0.15
N ARG A 95 32.88 1.31 1.16
CA ARG A 95 33.34 0.20 2.02
C ARG A 95 33.53 -1.07 1.21
N LEU A 96 32.57 -1.40 0.36
CA LEU A 96 32.64 -2.60 -0.47
C LEU A 96 33.82 -2.54 -1.43
N VAL A 97 33.99 -1.44 -2.17
CA VAL A 97 35.11 -1.27 -3.11
C VAL A 97 36.44 -1.43 -2.39
N ALA A 98 36.62 -0.79 -1.23
CA ALA A 98 37.84 -0.94 -0.44
C ALA A 98 38.06 -2.38 0.02
N SER A 99 36.99 -3.05 0.51
CA SER A 99 37.09 -4.46 0.95
C SER A 99 37.39 -5.41 -0.22
N VAL A 100 36.80 -5.19 -1.42
CA VAL A 100 37.05 -6.01 -2.61
C VAL A 100 38.48 -5.87 -3.10
N VAL A 101 39.02 -4.66 -3.14
CA VAL A 101 40.41 -4.43 -3.56
C VAL A 101 41.39 -5.18 -2.62
N LEU A 102 41.20 -5.04 -1.30
CA LEU A 102 42.05 -5.73 -0.31
C LEU A 102 41.84 -7.24 -0.37
N LEU A 103 40.61 -7.72 -0.59
CA LEU A 103 40.32 -9.15 -0.71
C LEU A 103 40.95 -9.76 -1.96
N LEU A 104 40.91 -9.08 -3.10
CA LEU A 104 41.57 -9.56 -4.32
C LEU A 104 43.08 -9.67 -4.12
N SER A 105 43.70 -8.70 -3.42
CA SER A 105 45.12 -8.76 -3.05
C SER A 105 45.42 -9.94 -2.11
N LEU A 106 44.52 -10.19 -1.12
CA LEU A 106 44.63 -11.32 -0.20
C LEU A 106 44.49 -12.64 -0.96
N MET A 107 43.52 -12.80 -1.82
CA MET A 107 43.29 -14.02 -2.62
C MET A 107 44.45 -14.28 -3.60
N TYR A 108 45.08 -13.22 -4.13
CA TYR A 108 46.25 -13.39 -4.96
C TYR A 108 47.38 -14.09 -4.21
N ILE A 109 47.58 -13.73 -2.94
CA ILE A 109 48.65 -14.30 -2.08
C ILE A 109 48.26 -15.69 -1.58
N SER A 110 47.01 -15.89 -1.11
CA SER A 110 46.59 -17.14 -0.49
C SER A 110 46.28 -18.21 -1.55
N MET A 111 45.38 -17.98 -2.47
CA MET A 111 44.94 -18.96 -3.48
C MET A 111 45.78 -18.89 -4.75
N GLY A 112 46.09 -17.69 -5.24
CA GLY A 112 46.76 -17.49 -6.51
C GLY A 112 48.15 -18.13 -6.53
N HIS A 113 48.91 -17.93 -5.47
CA HIS A 113 50.24 -18.57 -5.32
C HIS A 113 50.12 -20.06 -5.01
N MET A 114 49.29 -20.43 -4.02
CA MET A 114 49.19 -21.81 -3.55
C MET A 114 48.61 -22.79 -4.58
N MET A 115 47.58 -22.37 -5.37
CA MET A 115 46.88 -23.22 -6.35
C MET A 115 47.40 -23.12 -7.76
N TRP A 116 47.85 -21.93 -8.17
CA TRP A 116 48.25 -21.63 -9.57
C TRP A 116 49.68 -21.15 -9.71
N ASN A 117 50.47 -21.18 -8.60
CA ASN A 117 51.88 -20.80 -8.56
C ASN A 117 52.14 -19.40 -9.18
N TRP A 118 51.26 -18.44 -8.88
CA TRP A 118 51.44 -17.05 -9.34
C TRP A 118 52.68 -16.43 -8.71
N ARG A 119 53.40 -15.60 -9.47
CA ARG A 119 54.62 -14.98 -8.98
C ARG A 119 54.36 -14.03 -7.81
N LEU A 120 55.09 -14.23 -6.73
CA LEU A 120 55.10 -13.32 -5.58
C LEU A 120 56.29 -12.35 -5.65
N PRO A 121 56.23 -11.21 -4.93
CA PRO A 121 57.41 -10.38 -4.71
C PRO A 121 58.54 -11.20 -4.06
N SER A 122 59.81 -10.92 -4.41
CA SER A 122 60.96 -11.71 -4.02
C SER A 122 61.14 -11.88 -2.50
N PHE A 123 60.63 -10.94 -1.69
CA PHE A 123 60.70 -11.03 -0.22
C PHE A 123 59.70 -12.02 0.39
N MET A 124 58.68 -12.43 -0.38
CA MET A 124 57.67 -13.41 0.01
C MET A 124 57.96 -14.81 -0.55
N ASP A 125 58.73 -14.89 -1.64
CA ASP A 125 59.00 -16.16 -2.31
C ASP A 125 59.78 -17.10 -1.38
N GLY A 126 59.20 -18.26 -1.07
CA GLY A 126 59.72 -19.20 -0.08
C GLY A 126 59.62 -18.74 1.40
N ASN A 127 59.13 -17.54 1.68
CA ASN A 127 58.96 -17.02 3.04
C ASN A 127 57.50 -17.11 3.50
N HIS A 128 57.12 -18.29 4.02
CA HIS A 128 55.76 -18.57 4.48
C HIS A 128 55.29 -17.68 5.63
N ILE A 129 56.22 -17.21 6.48
CA ILE A 129 55.93 -16.28 7.59
C ILE A 129 55.54 -14.90 7.02
N ALA A 130 56.31 -14.38 6.03
CA ALA A 130 55.98 -13.10 5.40
C ALA A 130 54.63 -13.15 4.70
N MET A 131 54.28 -14.26 4.05
CA MET A 131 52.97 -14.48 3.44
C MET A 131 51.85 -14.47 4.50
N GLY A 132 52.01 -15.18 5.61
CA GLY A 132 51.05 -15.20 6.71
C GLY A 132 50.86 -13.82 7.36
N LEU A 133 51.94 -13.06 7.59
CA LEU A 133 51.91 -11.70 8.12
C LEU A 133 51.15 -10.74 7.17
N THR A 134 51.38 -10.87 5.85
CA THR A 134 50.67 -10.03 4.87
C THR A 134 49.19 -10.36 4.85
N GLN A 135 48.81 -11.65 4.89
CA GLN A 135 47.42 -12.07 5.00
C GLN A 135 46.77 -11.53 6.29
N LEU A 136 47.46 -11.59 7.43
CA LEU A 136 47.00 -11.00 8.69
C LEU A 136 46.71 -9.51 8.56
N LEU A 137 47.65 -8.73 7.98
CA LEU A 137 47.47 -7.27 7.82
C LEU A 137 46.30 -6.94 6.91
N LEU A 138 46.19 -7.58 5.75
CA LEU A 138 45.10 -7.34 4.80
C LEU A 138 43.73 -7.70 5.41
N THR A 139 43.64 -8.82 6.11
CA THR A 139 42.43 -9.24 6.80
C THR A 139 42.04 -8.27 7.91
N THR A 140 43.03 -7.81 8.71
CA THR A 140 42.80 -6.80 9.75
C THR A 140 42.26 -5.53 9.17
N MET A 141 42.79 -5.04 8.04
CA MET A 141 42.24 -3.84 7.36
C MET A 141 40.77 -4.04 6.94
N ILE A 142 40.42 -5.21 6.38
CA ILE A 142 39.04 -5.53 6.00
C ILE A 142 38.12 -5.59 7.23
N MET A 143 38.61 -6.16 8.35
CA MET A 143 37.83 -6.19 9.61
C MET A 143 37.58 -4.79 10.17
N VAL A 144 38.58 -3.90 10.12
CA VAL A 144 38.46 -2.51 10.55
C VAL A 144 37.46 -1.73 9.67
N ILE A 145 37.54 -1.89 8.35
CA ILE A 145 36.56 -1.28 7.42
C ILE A 145 35.15 -1.74 7.76
N ASN A 146 34.98 -3.00 8.15
CA ASN A 146 33.71 -3.63 8.44
C ASN A 146 33.43 -3.78 9.95
N GLN A 147 34.07 -2.99 10.82
CA GLN A 147 33.94 -3.07 12.28
C GLN A 147 32.50 -2.97 12.80
N ARG A 148 31.60 -2.38 12.04
CA ARG A 148 30.17 -2.26 12.39
C ARG A 148 29.53 -3.62 12.71
N PHE A 149 29.90 -4.69 11.99
CA PHE A 149 29.40 -6.04 12.26
C PHE A 149 29.83 -6.55 13.66
N PHE A 150 31.07 -6.29 14.06
CA PHE A 150 31.57 -6.70 15.37
C PHE A 150 30.92 -5.89 16.50
N ILE A 151 30.83 -4.57 16.36
CA ILE A 151 30.20 -3.68 17.35
C ILE A 151 28.73 -4.03 17.55
N SER A 152 27.98 -4.19 16.46
CA SER A 152 26.56 -4.54 16.50
C SER A 152 26.34 -5.96 17.02
N GLY A 153 27.11 -6.92 16.52
CA GLY A 153 27.04 -8.32 16.92
C GLY A 153 27.34 -8.55 18.40
N PHE A 154 28.43 -7.95 18.92
CA PHE A 154 28.80 -8.05 20.31
C PHE A 154 27.76 -7.39 21.23
N ARG A 155 27.32 -6.17 20.88
CA ARG A 155 26.28 -5.47 21.64
C ARG A 155 24.99 -6.29 21.72
N SER A 156 24.55 -6.89 20.63
CA SER A 156 23.35 -7.72 20.60
C SER A 156 23.52 -9.00 21.44
N ALA A 157 24.67 -9.66 21.36
CA ALA A 157 24.97 -10.85 22.13
C ALA A 157 25.00 -10.57 23.65
N THR A 158 25.67 -9.50 24.08
CA THR A 158 25.78 -9.13 25.51
C THR A 158 24.43 -8.74 26.13
N HIS A 159 23.48 -8.30 25.30
CA HIS A 159 22.12 -8.03 25.76
C HIS A 159 21.18 -9.24 25.63
N GLY A 160 21.69 -10.45 25.40
CA GLY A 160 20.90 -11.69 25.35
C GLY A 160 19.99 -11.82 24.11
N ALA A 161 20.29 -11.11 23.02
CA ALA A 161 19.55 -11.21 21.78
C ALA A 161 20.52 -11.24 20.57
N PRO A 162 21.24 -12.35 20.39
CA PRO A 162 22.14 -12.51 19.26
C PRO A 162 21.38 -12.33 17.95
N ASN A 163 21.97 -11.57 17.04
CA ASN A 163 21.41 -11.24 15.73
C ASN A 163 22.31 -11.76 14.60
N MET A 164 21.96 -11.42 13.36
CA MET A 164 22.76 -11.75 12.18
C MET A 164 24.21 -11.27 12.30
N ASP A 165 24.42 -10.03 12.76
CA ASP A 165 25.77 -9.47 12.91
C ASP A 165 26.58 -10.26 13.94
N THR A 166 25.94 -10.89 14.93
CA THR A 166 26.57 -11.81 15.90
C THR A 166 27.12 -13.05 15.22
N LEU A 167 26.35 -13.67 14.30
CA LEU A 167 26.84 -14.87 13.57
C LEU A 167 28.04 -14.54 12.68
N VAL A 168 27.97 -13.43 11.98
CA VAL A 168 29.05 -12.93 11.11
C VAL A 168 30.28 -12.59 11.91
N ALA A 169 30.13 -11.85 13.01
CA ALA A 169 31.24 -11.47 13.88
C ALA A 169 31.89 -12.69 14.51
N LEU A 170 31.10 -13.67 14.97
CA LEU A 170 31.61 -14.90 15.58
C LEU A 170 32.37 -15.74 14.56
N GLY A 171 31.81 -15.97 13.35
CA GLY A 171 32.47 -16.74 12.31
C GLY A 171 33.77 -16.10 11.81
N SER A 172 33.72 -14.77 11.53
CA SER A 172 34.92 -14.06 11.08
C SER A 172 36.00 -13.94 12.18
N ALA A 173 35.60 -13.65 13.43
CA ALA A 173 36.54 -13.58 14.55
C ALA A 173 37.17 -14.95 14.85
N ALA A 174 36.40 -16.04 14.84
CA ALA A 174 36.94 -17.39 15.06
C ALA A 174 37.95 -17.77 13.98
N SER A 175 37.63 -17.49 12.69
CA SER A 175 38.58 -17.70 11.58
C SER A 175 39.87 -16.91 11.76
N TYR A 176 39.74 -15.63 12.13
CA TYR A 176 40.88 -14.74 12.34
C TYR A 176 41.75 -15.19 13.53
N VAL A 177 41.16 -15.43 14.69
CA VAL A 177 41.89 -15.82 15.92
C VAL A 177 42.59 -17.16 15.72
N TYR A 178 41.94 -18.13 15.09
CA TYR A 178 42.60 -19.41 14.79
C TYR A 178 43.77 -19.26 13.82
N SER A 179 43.63 -18.43 12.78
CA SER A 179 44.73 -18.17 11.84
C SER A 179 45.91 -17.46 12.51
N VAL A 180 45.63 -16.57 13.46
CA VAL A 180 46.70 -15.97 14.29
C VAL A 180 47.43 -17.05 15.12
N TYR A 181 46.69 -17.96 15.76
CA TYR A 181 47.26 -19.10 16.46
C TYR A 181 48.13 -19.95 15.53
N ALA A 182 47.61 -20.34 14.35
CA ALA A 182 48.34 -21.13 13.36
C ALA A 182 49.61 -20.42 12.88
N LEU A 183 49.57 -19.08 12.71
CA LEU A 183 50.74 -18.28 12.36
C LEU A 183 51.82 -18.33 13.47
N TYR A 184 51.43 -18.18 14.75
CA TYR A 184 52.36 -18.33 15.87
C TYR A 184 52.93 -19.76 15.95
N ALA A 185 52.11 -20.79 15.78
CA ALA A 185 52.56 -22.17 15.75
C ALA A 185 53.51 -22.44 14.59
N MET A 186 53.26 -21.86 13.42
CA MET A 186 54.12 -21.92 12.23
C MET A 186 55.49 -21.29 12.49
N THR A 187 55.58 -20.12 13.17
CA THR A 187 56.86 -19.51 13.53
C THR A 187 57.69 -20.41 14.43
N SER A 188 57.04 -21.10 15.38
CA SER A 188 57.67 -22.07 16.26
C SER A 188 58.18 -23.33 15.52
N ALA A 189 57.43 -23.81 14.52
CA ALA A 189 57.84 -24.92 13.65
C ALA A 189 59.03 -24.51 12.76
N GLN A 190 59.03 -23.31 12.21
CA GLN A 190 60.11 -22.74 11.41
C GLN A 190 61.41 -22.68 12.20
N LEU A 191 61.36 -22.25 13.48
CA LEU A 191 62.57 -22.23 14.36
C LEU A 191 63.14 -23.63 14.63
N ARG A 192 62.29 -24.66 14.60
CA ARG A 192 62.75 -26.07 14.78
C ARG A 192 63.19 -26.70 13.46
N GLY A 193 63.10 -26.02 12.34
CA GLY A 193 63.43 -26.54 11.02
C GLY A 193 62.44 -27.60 10.51
N ASP A 194 61.26 -27.68 11.09
CA ASP A 194 60.18 -28.61 10.71
C ASP A 194 59.34 -28.04 9.54
N THR A 195 59.83 -28.31 8.34
CA THR A 195 59.18 -27.79 7.10
C THR A 195 57.84 -28.44 6.84
N GLU A 196 57.58 -29.65 7.28
CA GLU A 196 56.32 -30.35 7.13
C GLU A 196 55.22 -29.68 8.00
N ALA A 197 55.58 -29.42 9.27
CA ALA A 197 54.67 -28.70 10.16
C ALA A 197 54.41 -27.25 9.70
N VAL A 198 55.40 -26.55 9.12
CA VAL A 198 55.22 -25.20 8.54
C VAL A 198 54.19 -25.23 7.42
N MET A 199 54.30 -26.19 6.51
CA MET A 199 53.32 -26.36 5.40
C MET A 199 51.94 -26.74 5.92
N ALA A 200 51.85 -27.62 6.91
CA ALA A 200 50.57 -27.99 7.54
C ALA A 200 49.86 -26.79 8.13
N TYR A 201 50.53 -25.95 8.93
CA TYR A 201 49.94 -24.73 9.49
C TYR A 201 49.60 -23.69 8.45
N MET A 202 50.33 -23.59 7.34
CA MET A 202 50.03 -22.69 6.25
C MET A 202 48.70 -23.05 5.57
N HIS A 203 48.40 -24.35 5.43
CA HIS A 203 47.13 -24.83 4.89
C HIS A 203 45.94 -24.64 5.86
N GLU A 204 46.22 -24.40 7.14
CA GLU A 204 45.23 -24.13 8.17
C GLU A 204 44.90 -22.63 8.34
N PHE A 205 45.37 -21.74 7.47
CA PHE A 205 45.00 -20.34 7.50
C PHE A 205 43.58 -20.13 6.96
N TYR A 206 42.75 -19.43 7.74
CA TYR A 206 41.40 -19.00 7.41
C TYR A 206 41.30 -17.48 7.34
N PHE A 207 42.39 -16.74 7.14
CA PHE A 207 42.42 -15.29 6.96
C PHE A 207 41.53 -14.87 5.79
N GLU A 208 41.62 -15.57 4.66
CA GLU A 208 40.79 -15.33 3.49
C GLU A 208 39.30 -15.57 3.75
N SER A 209 38.99 -16.62 4.55
CA SER A 209 37.59 -16.93 4.92
C SER A 209 37.02 -15.80 5.79
N ALA A 210 37.78 -15.29 6.78
CA ALA A 210 37.38 -14.16 7.61
C ALA A 210 37.07 -12.90 6.75
N ALA A 211 37.96 -12.58 5.82
CA ALA A 211 37.83 -11.44 4.92
C ALA A 211 36.70 -11.60 3.93
N MET A 212 36.54 -12.79 3.33
CA MET A 212 35.51 -13.12 2.35
C MET A 212 34.12 -13.06 2.94
N ILE A 213 33.92 -13.61 4.16
CA ILE A 213 32.64 -13.55 4.89
C ILE A 213 32.19 -12.09 5.01
N LEU A 214 33.05 -11.20 5.51
CA LEU A 214 32.73 -9.78 5.69
C LEU A 214 32.43 -9.06 4.37
N THR A 215 33.21 -9.36 3.33
CA THR A 215 33.06 -8.73 2.02
C THR A 215 31.74 -9.18 1.33
N LEU A 216 31.47 -10.49 1.29
CA LEU A 216 30.26 -11.02 0.66
C LEU A 216 28.99 -10.59 1.40
N ILE A 217 29.03 -10.52 2.72
CA ILE A 217 27.92 -9.99 3.51
C ILE A 217 27.69 -8.50 3.22
N THR A 218 28.78 -7.74 3.02
CA THR A 218 28.66 -6.34 2.60
C THR A 218 28.06 -6.21 1.21
N VAL A 219 28.36 -7.13 0.26
CA VAL A 219 27.65 -7.22 -1.03
C VAL A 219 26.15 -7.46 -0.81
N GLY A 220 25.80 -8.46 0.00
CA GLY A 220 24.39 -8.76 0.31
C GLY A 220 23.66 -7.55 0.91
N LYS A 221 24.30 -6.84 1.84
CA LYS A 221 23.75 -5.62 2.46
C LYS A 221 23.62 -4.45 1.46
N LEU A 222 24.54 -4.31 0.53
CA LEU A 222 24.45 -3.31 -0.52
C LEU A 222 23.28 -3.61 -1.47
N LEU A 223 23.13 -4.87 -1.91
CA LEU A 223 22.01 -5.30 -2.73
C LEU A 223 20.67 -5.08 -1.99
N GLU A 224 20.63 -5.35 -0.70
CA GLU A 224 19.49 -5.05 0.16
C GLU A 224 19.18 -3.54 0.16
N ALA A 225 20.17 -2.67 0.35
CA ALA A 225 20.01 -1.22 0.38
C ALA A 225 19.50 -0.65 -0.97
N ILE A 226 20.12 -1.08 -2.08
CA ILE A 226 19.68 -0.70 -3.45
C ILE A 226 18.23 -1.12 -3.69
N SER A 227 17.89 -2.32 -3.27
CA SER A 227 16.56 -2.88 -3.46
C SER A 227 15.50 -2.16 -2.63
N LYS A 228 15.83 -1.82 -1.38
CA LYS A 228 14.98 -0.93 -0.55
C LYS A 228 14.77 0.43 -1.21
N GLY A 229 15.81 1.02 -1.81
CA GLY A 229 15.71 2.25 -2.56
C GLY A 229 14.70 2.16 -3.71
N ARG A 230 14.75 1.09 -4.52
CA ARG A 230 13.81 0.88 -5.63
C ARG A 230 12.37 0.65 -5.18
N THR A 231 12.14 0.06 -4.03
CA THR A 231 10.78 -0.14 -3.51
C THR A 231 10.15 1.16 -3.01
N THR A 232 10.96 2.16 -2.62
CA THR A 232 10.47 3.51 -2.26
C THR A 232 10.28 4.43 -3.48
N ASP A 233 10.70 4.02 -4.68
CA ASP A 233 10.63 4.87 -5.88
C ASP A 233 9.20 5.18 -6.32
N ALA A 234 8.23 4.28 -6.06
CA ALA A 234 6.81 4.55 -6.31
C ALA A 234 6.30 5.73 -5.44
N LEU A 235 6.66 5.75 -4.16
CA LEU A 235 6.33 6.85 -3.25
C LEU A 235 7.02 8.15 -3.66
N LYS A 236 8.31 8.08 -4.03
CA LYS A 236 9.04 9.24 -4.56
C LYS A 236 8.43 9.75 -5.87
N GLY A 237 7.89 8.83 -6.70
CA GLY A 237 7.17 9.19 -7.92
C GLY A 237 5.96 10.05 -7.62
N LEU A 238 5.12 9.65 -6.66
CA LEU A 238 3.96 10.42 -6.22
C LEU A 238 4.36 11.80 -5.64
N MET A 239 5.41 11.85 -4.81
CA MET A 239 5.89 13.12 -4.23
C MET A 239 6.43 14.09 -5.29
N LYS A 240 6.99 13.60 -6.40
CA LYS A 240 7.48 14.45 -7.49
C LYS A 240 6.36 15.09 -8.31
N LEU A 241 5.14 14.59 -8.22
CA LEU A 241 3.97 15.15 -8.90
C LEU A 241 3.47 16.44 -8.22
N ALA A 242 3.78 16.65 -6.94
CA ALA A 242 3.38 17.84 -6.21
C ALA A 242 4.08 19.09 -6.79
N PRO A 243 3.32 20.08 -7.28
CA PRO A 243 3.88 21.36 -7.70
C PRO A 243 4.57 22.08 -6.54
N LYS A 244 5.62 22.85 -6.84
CA LYS A 244 6.34 23.62 -5.82
C LYS A 244 5.84 25.06 -5.70
N THR A 245 5.13 25.54 -6.71
CA THR A 245 4.59 26.89 -6.78
C THR A 245 3.15 26.86 -7.25
N ALA A 246 2.39 27.89 -6.90
CA ALA A 246 1.03 28.15 -7.37
C ALA A 246 0.93 29.58 -7.89
N VAL A 247 0.08 29.82 -8.89
CA VAL A 247 -0.29 31.16 -9.34
C VAL A 247 -1.58 31.53 -8.62
N VAL A 248 -1.52 32.51 -7.71
CA VAL A 248 -2.64 32.95 -6.89
C VAL A 248 -3.10 34.34 -7.36
N LYS A 249 -4.41 34.56 -7.43
CA LYS A 249 -4.99 35.84 -7.79
C LYS A 249 -5.14 36.69 -6.51
N ARG A 250 -4.30 37.74 -6.38
CA ARG A 250 -4.34 38.70 -5.24
C ARG A 250 -4.55 40.10 -5.78
N ASP A 251 -5.52 40.80 -5.26
CA ASP A 251 -5.87 42.17 -5.69
C ASP A 251 -6.11 42.33 -7.22
N GLY A 252 -6.56 41.23 -7.87
CA GLY A 252 -6.81 41.22 -9.31
C GLY A 252 -5.60 40.87 -10.19
N GLU A 253 -4.39 40.74 -9.61
CA GLU A 253 -3.18 40.33 -10.31
C GLU A 253 -2.77 38.89 -10.02
N GLU A 254 -2.17 38.22 -11.01
CA GLU A 254 -1.62 36.87 -10.89
C GLU A 254 -0.22 36.94 -10.28
N VAL A 255 -0.05 36.31 -9.10
CA VAL A 255 1.24 36.29 -8.40
C VAL A 255 1.66 34.83 -8.18
N THR A 256 2.85 34.47 -8.66
CA THR A 256 3.44 33.15 -8.38
C THR A 256 3.99 33.12 -6.96
N VAL A 257 3.46 32.21 -6.14
CA VAL A 257 3.88 32.03 -4.75
C VAL A 257 4.35 30.58 -4.53
N PRO A 258 5.24 30.33 -3.53
CA PRO A 258 5.49 28.98 -3.05
C PRO A 258 4.19 28.33 -2.57
N ILE A 259 4.04 26.99 -2.78
CA ILE A 259 2.80 26.28 -2.45
C ILE A 259 2.42 26.38 -0.97
N GLU A 260 3.41 26.54 -0.09
CA GLU A 260 3.22 26.69 1.36
C GLU A 260 2.55 28.03 1.76
N GLN A 261 2.48 28.97 0.82
CA GLN A 261 1.85 30.28 1.03
C GLN A 261 0.42 30.35 0.51
N VAL A 262 -0.08 29.24 -0.04
CA VAL A 262 -1.49 29.14 -0.46
C VAL A 262 -2.33 28.76 0.76
N HIS A 263 -3.41 29.51 1.01
CA HIS A 263 -4.33 29.29 2.12
C HIS A 263 -5.70 28.83 1.59
N LYS A 264 -6.45 28.16 2.45
CA LYS A 264 -7.83 27.81 2.15
C LYS A 264 -8.66 29.07 1.88
N GLY A 265 -9.38 29.09 0.76
CA GLY A 265 -10.14 30.23 0.29
C GLY A 265 -9.38 31.16 -0.66
N ASP A 266 -8.07 30.93 -0.89
CA ASP A 266 -7.33 31.66 -1.92
C ASP A 266 -7.84 31.25 -3.32
N TYR A 267 -7.90 32.21 -4.26
CA TYR A 267 -8.18 31.94 -5.65
C TYR A 267 -6.87 31.67 -6.39
N PHE A 268 -6.77 30.52 -7.04
CA PHE A 268 -5.59 30.17 -7.85
C PHE A 268 -5.97 29.90 -9.29
N VAL A 269 -5.02 30.18 -10.17
CA VAL A 269 -5.17 30.09 -11.61
C VAL A 269 -4.37 28.90 -12.13
N VAL A 270 -4.95 28.17 -13.09
CA VAL A 270 -4.29 27.03 -13.75
C VAL A 270 -4.40 27.18 -15.26
N HIS A 271 -3.28 27.36 -15.93
CA HIS A 271 -3.21 27.44 -17.38
C HIS A 271 -3.18 26.04 -18.03
N PRO A 272 -3.50 25.95 -19.33
CA PRO A 272 -3.36 24.71 -20.07
C PRO A 272 -1.93 24.14 -19.99
N GLY A 273 -1.80 22.89 -19.63
CA GLY A 273 -0.52 22.20 -19.41
C GLY A 273 0.04 22.28 -18.00
N ASP A 274 -0.52 23.13 -17.13
CA ASP A 274 -0.06 23.26 -15.76
C ASP A 274 -0.66 22.18 -14.85
N SER A 275 0.10 21.84 -13.82
CA SER A 275 -0.35 20.96 -12.74
C SER A 275 -1.15 21.76 -11.72
N ILE A 276 -2.29 21.23 -11.29
CA ILE A 276 -3.14 21.85 -10.26
C ILE A 276 -2.40 21.83 -8.92
N PRO A 277 -2.21 23.02 -8.28
CA PRO A 277 -1.32 23.12 -7.13
C PRO A 277 -1.92 22.56 -5.82
N VAL A 278 -3.19 22.80 -5.58
CA VAL A 278 -3.92 22.39 -4.36
C VAL A 278 -5.32 21.91 -4.74
N ASP A 279 -6.02 21.23 -3.82
CA ASP A 279 -7.41 20.84 -4.07
C ASP A 279 -8.33 22.08 -4.06
N GLY A 280 -9.22 22.16 -5.03
CA GLY A 280 -10.12 23.31 -5.18
C GLY A 280 -11.43 22.98 -5.86
N ILE A 281 -12.24 24.03 -6.02
CA ILE A 281 -13.47 24.03 -6.81
C ILE A 281 -13.33 25.06 -7.92
N ILE A 282 -13.70 24.74 -9.14
CA ILE A 282 -13.68 25.66 -10.28
C ILE A 282 -14.73 26.74 -10.04
N VAL A 283 -14.32 28.00 -10.07
CA VAL A 283 -15.18 29.17 -9.90
C VAL A 283 -15.41 29.87 -11.25
N GLU A 284 -14.46 29.74 -12.17
CA GLU A 284 -14.53 30.37 -13.50
C GLU A 284 -13.83 29.47 -14.52
N GLY A 285 -14.47 29.20 -15.64
CA GLY A 285 -13.94 28.48 -16.78
C GLY A 285 -14.37 27.02 -16.87
N THR A 286 -14.01 26.39 -17.98
CA THR A 286 -14.22 24.98 -18.27
C THR A 286 -12.93 24.37 -18.81
N THR A 287 -12.71 23.09 -18.50
CA THR A 287 -11.47 22.40 -18.88
C THR A 287 -11.64 20.90 -18.98
N ALA A 288 -10.66 20.21 -19.56
CA ALA A 288 -10.44 18.79 -19.43
C ALA A 288 -9.22 18.54 -18.52
N VAL A 289 -9.39 17.82 -17.43
CA VAL A 289 -8.33 17.53 -16.45
C VAL A 289 -7.87 16.08 -16.59
N ASN A 290 -6.56 15.90 -16.73
CA ASN A 290 -5.94 14.58 -16.69
C ASN A 290 -5.69 14.19 -15.23
N GLU A 291 -6.46 13.26 -14.73
CA GLU A 291 -6.39 12.73 -13.37
C GLU A 291 -5.58 11.43 -13.26
N ALA A 292 -4.87 11.02 -14.32
CA ALA A 292 -4.14 9.75 -14.38
C ALA A 292 -3.12 9.56 -13.26
N ALA A 293 -2.57 10.64 -12.73
CA ALA A 293 -1.62 10.64 -11.63
C ALA A 293 -2.23 10.10 -10.31
N LEU A 294 -3.52 10.32 -10.09
CA LEU A 294 -4.25 9.93 -8.87
C LEU A 294 -5.15 8.71 -9.11
N THR A 295 -5.83 8.67 -10.24
CA THR A 295 -6.82 7.63 -10.55
C THR A 295 -6.24 6.49 -11.39
N GLY A 296 -5.16 6.74 -12.14
CA GLY A 296 -4.61 5.82 -13.12
C GLY A 296 -5.41 5.76 -14.44
N GLU A 297 -6.40 6.65 -14.65
CA GLU A 297 -7.14 6.73 -15.89
C GLU A 297 -6.48 7.69 -16.87
N SER A 298 -6.25 7.24 -18.10
CA SER A 298 -5.54 8.06 -19.10
C SER A 298 -6.46 9.03 -19.85
N LEU A 299 -7.79 8.84 -19.76
CA LEU A 299 -8.75 9.73 -20.42
C LEU A 299 -8.96 10.96 -19.54
N PRO A 300 -8.83 12.18 -20.10
CA PRO A 300 -9.17 13.40 -19.39
C PRO A 300 -10.65 13.45 -19.02
N VAL A 301 -10.95 14.09 -17.89
CA VAL A 301 -12.32 14.30 -17.39
C VAL A 301 -12.68 15.75 -17.62
N ASP A 302 -13.82 15.98 -18.29
CA ASP A 302 -14.34 17.33 -18.48
C ASP A 302 -14.83 17.90 -17.14
N LYS A 303 -14.46 19.15 -16.87
CA LYS A 303 -14.77 19.88 -15.63
C LYS A 303 -15.31 21.27 -15.96
N ALA A 304 -16.33 21.70 -15.22
CA ALA A 304 -16.98 22.99 -15.35
C ALA A 304 -17.03 23.71 -13.99
N GLU A 305 -17.61 24.91 -13.98
CA GLU A 305 -17.84 25.67 -12.74
C GLU A 305 -18.63 24.85 -11.71
N GLY A 306 -18.16 24.83 -10.48
CA GLY A 306 -18.68 24.03 -9.37
C GLY A 306 -18.02 22.65 -9.20
N ASP A 307 -17.25 22.18 -10.19
CA ASP A 307 -16.58 20.89 -10.12
C ASP A 307 -15.31 20.93 -9.25
N LYS A 308 -15.03 19.82 -8.60
CA LYS A 308 -13.81 19.64 -7.78
C LYS A 308 -12.62 19.28 -8.64
N VAL A 309 -11.48 19.87 -8.30
CA VAL A 309 -10.15 19.55 -8.86
C VAL A 309 -9.20 19.15 -7.75
N SER A 310 -8.29 18.25 -8.06
CA SER A 310 -7.34 17.70 -7.10
C SER A 310 -5.90 18.08 -7.41
N ALA A 311 -5.11 18.29 -6.37
CA ALA A 311 -3.68 18.59 -6.49
C ALA A 311 -2.93 17.52 -7.31
N ALA A 312 -1.94 17.96 -8.10
CA ALA A 312 -1.09 17.14 -8.97
C ALA A 312 -1.80 16.52 -10.20
N THR A 313 -3.07 16.84 -10.45
CA THR A 313 -3.70 16.57 -11.75
C THR A 313 -3.33 17.66 -12.75
N VAL A 314 -3.43 17.39 -14.05
CA VAL A 314 -2.94 18.31 -15.09
C VAL A 314 -4.11 18.89 -15.88
N ASN A 315 -4.19 20.21 -15.91
CA ASN A 315 -5.12 20.93 -16.76
C ASN A 315 -4.70 20.79 -18.24
N GLN A 316 -5.57 20.26 -19.10
CA GLN A 316 -5.21 20.05 -20.52
C GLN A 316 -5.73 21.15 -21.44
N LEU A 317 -6.90 21.67 -21.15
CA LEU A 317 -7.61 22.63 -22.02
C LEU A 317 -8.16 23.77 -21.18
N GLY A 318 -8.23 24.97 -21.75
CA GLY A 318 -8.87 26.10 -21.08
C GLY A 318 -8.08 26.70 -19.91
N TYR A 319 -8.46 27.91 -19.58
CA TYR A 319 -7.99 28.65 -18.41
C TYR A 319 -9.06 28.52 -17.35
N ILE A 320 -8.67 28.14 -16.14
CA ILE A 320 -9.60 28.00 -15.02
C ILE A 320 -9.12 28.78 -13.79
N VAL A 321 -10.07 29.34 -13.07
CA VAL A 321 -9.85 29.91 -11.74
C VAL A 321 -10.53 29.01 -10.73
N CYS A 322 -9.79 28.61 -9.69
CA CYS A 322 -10.29 27.72 -8.66
C CYS A 322 -10.16 28.36 -7.29
N GLU A 323 -11.10 28.08 -6.40
CA GLU A 323 -11.00 28.39 -4.98
C GLU A 323 -10.37 27.24 -4.22
N ALA A 324 -9.31 27.47 -3.44
CA ALA A 324 -8.60 26.47 -2.67
C ALA A 324 -9.47 25.94 -1.51
N THR A 325 -9.77 24.64 -1.53
CA THR A 325 -10.59 23.99 -0.50
C THR A 325 -9.75 23.24 0.52
N ARG A 326 -8.63 22.61 0.07
CA ARG A 326 -7.66 21.91 0.91
C ARG A 326 -6.25 22.27 0.49
N VAL A 327 -5.38 22.54 1.46
CA VAL A 327 -4.00 22.99 1.26
C VAL A 327 -3.01 22.21 2.11
N GLY A 328 -1.75 22.18 1.71
CA GLY A 328 -0.66 21.55 2.48
C GLY A 328 -0.86 20.05 2.72
N GLU A 329 -0.84 19.64 3.98
CA GLU A 329 -0.98 18.23 4.38
C GLU A 329 -2.40 17.66 4.16
N ASP A 330 -3.41 18.52 4.02
CA ASP A 330 -4.80 18.12 3.84
C ASP A 330 -5.19 17.86 2.38
N THR A 331 -4.31 18.18 1.42
CA THR A 331 -4.56 17.87 -0.01
C THR A 331 -4.72 16.37 -0.23
N THR A 332 -5.54 16.01 -1.22
CA THR A 332 -5.76 14.62 -1.63
C THR A 332 -4.43 13.89 -1.89
N LEU A 333 -3.50 14.51 -2.61
CA LEU A 333 -2.17 13.93 -2.85
C LEU A 333 -1.39 13.69 -1.54
N SER A 334 -1.36 14.67 -0.63
CA SER A 334 -0.66 14.53 0.66
C SER A 334 -1.24 13.42 1.51
N ARG A 335 -2.57 13.27 1.55
CA ARG A 335 -3.25 12.15 2.22
C ARG A 335 -2.91 10.79 1.61
N ILE A 336 -2.83 10.70 0.27
CA ILE A 336 -2.39 9.50 -0.44
C ILE A 336 -0.96 9.12 -0.03
N ILE A 337 -0.02 10.07 -0.10
CA ILE A 337 1.37 9.85 0.30
C ILE A 337 1.46 9.39 1.75
N LYS A 338 0.71 10.00 2.65
CA LYS A 338 0.64 9.62 4.06
C LYS A 338 0.10 8.20 4.23
N MET A 339 -1.02 7.84 3.58
CA MET A 339 -1.60 6.49 3.65
C MET A 339 -0.62 5.41 3.17
N VAL A 340 0.06 5.63 2.04
CA VAL A 340 1.07 4.69 1.53
C VAL A 340 2.26 4.58 2.49
N GLY A 341 2.68 5.69 3.09
CA GLY A 341 3.74 5.73 4.10
C GLY A 341 3.37 5.00 5.41
N ASP A 342 2.16 5.21 5.90
CA ASP A 342 1.63 4.55 7.11
C ASP A 342 1.44 3.04 6.88
N ALA A 343 0.95 2.63 5.70
CA ALA A 343 0.87 1.23 5.33
C ALA A 343 2.26 0.55 5.34
N ALA A 344 3.30 1.24 4.86
CA ALA A 344 4.67 0.73 4.91
C ALA A 344 5.26 0.66 6.34
N ALA A 345 4.73 1.46 7.27
CA ALA A 345 5.16 1.48 8.67
C ALA A 345 4.46 0.41 9.53
N THR A 346 3.30 -0.12 9.09
CA THR A 346 2.55 -1.16 9.80
C THR A 346 3.07 -2.56 9.48
N LYS A 347 2.75 -3.54 10.34
CA LYS A 347 3.14 -4.94 10.15
C LYS A 347 1.96 -5.84 9.88
N ALA A 348 2.05 -6.56 8.78
CA ALA A 348 1.14 -7.66 8.48
C ALA A 348 1.28 -8.82 9.49
N PRO A 349 0.20 -9.57 9.80
CA PRO A 349 0.25 -10.74 10.68
C PRO A 349 1.31 -11.77 10.27
N ILE A 350 1.47 -12.04 8.98
CA ILE A 350 2.49 -12.97 8.47
C ILE A 350 3.93 -12.50 8.78
N ALA A 351 4.17 -11.20 8.80
CA ALA A 351 5.46 -10.63 9.18
C ALA A 351 5.79 -10.88 10.66
N LYS A 352 4.79 -10.79 11.55
CA LYS A 352 4.96 -11.08 12.99
C LYS A 352 5.36 -12.53 13.22
N VAL A 353 4.82 -13.48 12.43
CA VAL A 353 5.21 -14.90 12.49
C VAL A 353 6.66 -15.07 12.03
N ALA A 354 7.04 -14.47 10.91
CA ALA A 354 8.42 -14.52 10.40
C ALA A 354 9.44 -13.95 11.40
N ASP A 355 9.09 -12.84 12.07
CA ASP A 355 9.96 -12.23 13.10
C ASP A 355 10.14 -13.16 14.33
N LYS A 356 9.06 -13.81 14.77
CA LYS A 356 9.12 -14.77 15.88
C LYS A 356 10.03 -15.95 15.56
N VAL A 357 9.91 -16.50 14.36
CA VAL A 357 10.78 -17.57 13.87
C VAL A 357 12.23 -17.09 13.82
N SER A 358 12.50 -15.90 13.28
CA SER A 358 13.83 -15.31 13.20
C SER A 358 14.49 -15.13 14.58
N GLY A 359 13.71 -14.79 15.60
CA GLY A 359 14.21 -14.61 16.97
C GLY A 359 14.68 -15.90 17.64
N VAL A 360 14.10 -17.05 17.27
CA VAL A 360 14.51 -18.37 17.79
C VAL A 360 15.62 -18.97 16.92
N PHE A 361 15.65 -18.64 15.64
CA PHE A 361 16.55 -19.25 14.66
C PHE A 361 18.04 -19.04 15.00
N VAL A 362 18.45 -17.83 15.33
CA VAL A 362 19.86 -17.51 15.61
C VAL A 362 20.44 -18.29 16.80
N PRO A 363 19.78 -18.35 17.98
CA PRO A 363 20.23 -19.21 19.07
C PRO A 363 20.32 -20.70 18.70
N VAL A 364 19.35 -21.21 17.95
CA VAL A 364 19.34 -22.61 17.49
C VAL A 364 20.55 -22.90 16.59
N VAL A 365 20.85 -22.02 15.65
CA VAL A 365 21.99 -22.14 14.74
C VAL A 365 23.32 -22.14 15.50
N ILE A 366 23.46 -21.26 16.50
CA ILE A 366 24.67 -21.28 17.37
C ILE A 366 24.79 -22.64 18.06
N GLY A 367 23.68 -23.18 18.59
CA GLY A 367 23.67 -24.51 19.18
C GLY A 367 24.10 -25.61 18.19
N ILE A 368 23.57 -25.59 16.96
CA ILE A 368 23.95 -26.53 15.89
C ILE A 368 25.46 -26.42 15.58
N ALA A 369 25.97 -25.19 15.46
CA ALA A 369 27.39 -24.98 15.19
C ALA A 369 28.30 -25.56 16.30
N VAL A 370 27.93 -25.35 17.56
CA VAL A 370 28.67 -25.93 18.73
C VAL A 370 28.58 -27.44 18.70
N VAL A 371 27.40 -28.02 18.48
CA VAL A 371 27.26 -29.49 18.38
C VAL A 371 28.06 -30.04 17.21
N THR A 372 28.05 -29.40 16.05
CA THR A 372 28.85 -29.77 14.88
C THR A 372 30.33 -29.78 15.22
N PHE A 373 30.81 -28.73 15.88
CA PHE A 373 32.20 -28.62 16.33
C PHE A 373 32.59 -29.77 17.24
N ILE A 374 31.78 -30.06 18.26
CA ILE A 374 32.03 -31.15 19.23
C ILE A 374 32.03 -32.52 18.53
N ILE A 375 31.08 -32.80 17.66
CA ILE A 375 31.01 -34.08 16.94
C ILE A 375 32.28 -34.32 16.12
N TRP A 376 32.72 -33.30 15.33
CA TRP A 376 33.92 -33.46 14.51
C TRP A 376 35.22 -33.63 15.35
N LEU A 377 35.32 -33.02 16.54
CA LEU A 377 36.40 -33.26 17.47
C LEU A 377 36.38 -34.69 18.04
N LEU A 378 35.19 -35.18 18.44
CA LEU A 378 35.02 -36.53 18.97
C LEU A 378 35.27 -37.62 17.91
N THR A 379 35.10 -37.32 16.64
CA THR A 379 35.43 -38.23 15.52
C THR A 379 36.92 -38.23 15.16
N GLY A 380 37.76 -37.52 15.94
CA GLY A 380 39.24 -37.54 15.81
C GLY A 380 39.81 -36.62 14.74
N HIS A 381 39.01 -35.68 14.20
CA HIS A 381 39.49 -34.68 13.24
C HIS A 381 40.25 -33.54 13.93
N ALA A 382 41.17 -32.91 13.20
CA ALA A 382 41.92 -31.75 13.69
C ALA A 382 41.01 -30.60 14.12
N PHE A 383 41.45 -29.81 15.12
CA PHE A 383 40.71 -28.67 15.64
C PHE A 383 40.26 -27.67 14.53
N GLY A 384 41.22 -27.35 13.62
CA GLY A 384 40.93 -26.44 12.50
C GLY A 384 39.84 -26.96 11.58
N TYR A 385 39.81 -28.25 11.31
CA TYR A 385 38.75 -28.89 10.50
C TYR A 385 37.38 -28.80 11.17
N ALA A 386 37.27 -29.14 12.45
CA ALA A 386 36.04 -29.04 13.22
C ALA A 386 35.53 -27.58 13.28
N LEU A 387 36.46 -26.63 13.51
CA LEU A 387 36.17 -25.20 13.55
C LEU A 387 35.64 -24.70 12.19
N ALA A 388 36.23 -25.10 11.07
CA ALA A 388 35.79 -24.72 9.74
C ALA A 388 34.34 -25.19 9.45
N ARG A 389 33.94 -26.39 9.92
CA ARG A 389 32.55 -26.88 9.81
C ARG A 389 31.56 -26.03 10.62
N ALA A 390 31.94 -25.74 11.88
CA ALA A 390 31.11 -24.87 12.73
C ALA A 390 30.96 -23.46 12.15
N ILE A 391 32.02 -22.87 11.63
CA ILE A 391 32.01 -21.58 10.96
C ILE A 391 31.10 -21.64 9.71
N SER A 392 31.19 -22.71 8.90
CA SER A 392 30.33 -22.91 7.74
C SER A 392 28.87 -22.91 8.12
N VAL A 393 28.47 -23.55 9.22
CA VAL A 393 27.12 -23.56 9.75
C VAL A 393 26.69 -22.14 10.16
N LEU A 394 27.49 -21.40 10.88
CA LEU A 394 27.18 -20.03 11.32
C LEU A 394 26.97 -19.11 10.12
N VAL A 395 27.80 -19.20 9.11
CA VAL A 395 27.78 -18.31 7.94
C VAL A 395 26.58 -18.56 7.04
N ILE A 396 26.32 -19.84 6.68
CA ILE A 396 25.21 -20.17 5.77
C ILE A 396 23.85 -19.88 6.38
N SER A 397 23.77 -19.89 7.71
CA SER A 397 22.49 -19.78 8.44
C SER A 397 22.02 -18.35 8.65
N CYS A 398 22.52 -17.36 7.94
CA CYS A 398 22.04 -16.00 8.10
C CYS A 398 20.60 -15.84 7.59
N PRO A 399 19.63 -15.41 8.42
CA PRO A 399 18.25 -15.21 8.01
C PRO A 399 18.02 -13.84 7.33
N CYS A 400 18.97 -13.37 6.52
CA CYS A 400 18.94 -12.03 5.92
C CYS A 400 17.71 -11.83 5.02
N ALA A 401 17.42 -12.82 4.16
CA ALA A 401 16.28 -12.79 3.24
C ALA A 401 14.93 -12.83 3.96
N LEU A 402 14.86 -13.51 5.11
CA LEU A 402 13.63 -13.65 5.89
C LEU A 402 13.08 -12.29 6.38
N GLY A 403 13.98 -11.41 6.84
CA GLY A 403 13.58 -10.08 7.31
C GLY A 403 13.08 -9.15 6.22
N LEU A 404 13.36 -9.44 4.94
CA LEU A 404 12.93 -8.65 3.78
C LEU A 404 11.74 -9.26 3.05
N ALA A 405 11.50 -10.56 3.20
CA ALA A 405 10.53 -11.32 2.43
C ALA A 405 9.12 -10.69 2.43
N THR A 406 8.65 -10.23 3.58
CA THR A 406 7.32 -9.64 3.74
C THR A 406 7.31 -8.13 3.50
N PRO A 407 8.18 -7.30 4.11
CA PRO A 407 8.07 -5.85 3.97
C PRO A 407 8.26 -5.36 2.53
N VAL A 408 9.17 -5.97 1.77
CA VAL A 408 9.42 -5.57 0.38
C VAL A 408 8.21 -5.88 -0.50
N ALA A 409 7.61 -7.08 -0.37
CA ALA A 409 6.42 -7.45 -1.14
C ALA A 409 5.21 -6.55 -0.81
N ILE A 410 4.99 -6.22 0.47
CA ILE A 410 3.92 -5.31 0.90
C ILE A 410 4.14 -3.91 0.31
N MET A 411 5.35 -3.38 0.37
CA MET A 411 5.64 -2.04 -0.15
C MET A 411 5.45 -1.98 -1.66
N VAL A 412 5.92 -2.99 -2.41
CA VAL A 412 5.69 -3.06 -3.86
C VAL A 412 4.20 -3.22 -4.14
N GLY A 413 3.48 -4.09 -3.41
CA GLY A 413 2.05 -4.30 -3.54
C GLY A 413 1.25 -3.01 -3.30
N ASN A 414 1.56 -2.26 -2.24
CA ASN A 414 0.94 -0.95 -1.98
C ASN A 414 1.27 0.07 -3.09
N GLY A 415 2.51 0.09 -3.57
CA GLY A 415 2.90 0.97 -4.67
C GLY A 415 2.17 0.66 -5.98
N VAL A 416 1.94 -0.62 -6.26
CA VAL A 416 1.12 -1.07 -7.41
C VAL A 416 -0.35 -0.71 -7.17
N GLY A 417 -0.88 -0.93 -5.97
CA GLY A 417 -2.23 -0.53 -5.59
C GLY A 417 -2.48 0.95 -5.82
N ALA A 418 -1.58 1.80 -5.33
CA ALA A 418 -1.69 3.25 -5.50
C ALA A 418 -1.72 3.67 -6.98
N LYS A 419 -0.94 3.02 -7.86
CA LYS A 419 -0.97 3.28 -9.31
C LYS A 419 -2.32 2.91 -9.96
N HIS A 420 -3.04 1.94 -9.39
CA HIS A 420 -4.38 1.55 -9.85
C HIS A 420 -5.50 2.31 -9.11
N GLY A 421 -5.16 3.30 -8.26
CA GLY A 421 -6.13 4.03 -7.46
C GLY A 421 -6.67 3.23 -6.25
N ILE A 422 -5.95 2.19 -5.80
CA ILE A 422 -6.32 1.34 -4.66
C ILE A 422 -5.35 1.62 -3.51
N MET A 423 -5.87 2.10 -2.39
CA MET A 423 -5.07 2.51 -1.24
C MET A 423 -5.38 1.66 -0.02
N PHE A 424 -4.41 0.85 0.38
CA PHE A 424 -4.46 0.10 1.62
C PHE A 424 -3.88 0.96 2.76
N LYS A 425 -4.64 1.23 3.80
CA LYS A 425 -4.19 2.04 4.94
C LYS A 425 -3.13 1.36 5.79
N THR A 426 -3.14 0.03 5.80
CA THR A 426 -2.21 -0.78 6.60
C THR A 426 -1.74 -2.02 5.86
N ALA A 427 -0.60 -2.57 6.27
CA ALA A 427 -0.15 -3.88 5.79
C ALA A 427 -1.13 -5.01 6.18
N VAL A 428 -1.88 -4.84 7.26
CA VAL A 428 -2.94 -5.77 7.69
C VAL A 428 -4.08 -5.74 6.68
N SER A 429 -4.52 -4.56 6.28
CA SER A 429 -5.60 -4.39 5.28
C SER A 429 -5.22 -5.05 3.96
N LEU A 430 -3.96 -4.88 3.49
CA LEU A 430 -3.49 -5.56 2.29
C LEU A 430 -3.50 -7.09 2.46
N GLU A 431 -3.07 -7.63 3.61
CA GLU A 431 -3.04 -9.07 3.84
C GLU A 431 -4.46 -9.66 3.95
N GLU A 432 -5.34 -9.05 4.73
CA GLU A 432 -6.66 -9.59 5.04
C GLU A 432 -7.63 -9.50 3.84
N THR A 433 -7.51 -8.47 3.01
CA THR A 433 -8.32 -8.33 1.78
C THR A 433 -8.21 -9.57 0.87
N GLY A 434 -7.01 -10.14 0.72
CA GLY A 434 -6.80 -11.33 -0.11
C GLY A 434 -7.40 -12.62 0.45
N LYS A 435 -7.70 -12.65 1.75
CA LYS A 435 -8.29 -13.79 2.46
C LYS A 435 -9.82 -13.78 2.45
N ALA A 436 -10.44 -12.77 1.85
CA ALA A 436 -11.89 -12.60 1.82
C ALA A 436 -12.60 -13.84 1.26
N LYS A 437 -13.69 -14.22 1.95
CA LYS A 437 -14.62 -15.28 1.58
C LYS A 437 -16.01 -14.75 1.28
N VAL A 438 -16.37 -13.63 1.87
CA VAL A 438 -17.65 -12.95 1.67
C VAL A 438 -17.37 -11.48 1.33
N VAL A 439 -18.09 -10.96 0.36
CA VAL A 439 -18.13 -9.53 0.04
C VAL A 439 -19.56 -9.07 0.17
N VAL A 440 -19.79 -8.14 1.08
CA VAL A 440 -21.07 -7.47 1.28
C VAL A 440 -21.01 -6.13 0.58
N LEU A 441 -21.89 -5.89 -0.37
CA LEU A 441 -21.97 -4.68 -1.18
C LEU A 441 -23.17 -3.86 -0.74
N ASP A 442 -22.99 -2.59 -0.40
CA ASP A 442 -24.12 -1.68 -0.34
C ASP A 442 -24.74 -1.52 -1.74
N LYS A 443 -26.01 -1.20 -1.82
CA LYS A 443 -26.66 -0.98 -3.11
C LYS A 443 -26.26 0.38 -3.69
N THR A 444 -26.57 1.45 -2.96
CA THR A 444 -26.57 2.84 -3.44
C THR A 444 -25.13 3.37 -3.57
N GLY A 445 -24.76 3.93 -4.73
CA GLY A 445 -23.39 4.43 -4.95
C GLY A 445 -22.31 3.35 -5.11
N THR A 446 -22.61 2.10 -4.74
CA THR A 446 -21.69 0.94 -4.83
C THR A 446 -22.04 0.05 -6.02
N ILE A 447 -23.17 -0.66 -6.01
CA ILE A 447 -23.67 -1.44 -7.15
C ILE A 447 -24.31 -0.52 -8.19
N THR A 448 -25.02 0.52 -7.73
CA THR A 448 -25.69 1.52 -8.54
C THR A 448 -24.90 2.83 -8.57
N SER A 449 -25.29 3.74 -9.47
CA SER A 449 -24.58 5.03 -9.64
C SER A 449 -24.72 5.95 -8.42
N GLY A 450 -25.74 5.75 -7.59
CA GLY A 450 -26.08 6.62 -6.46
C GLY A 450 -26.75 7.93 -6.89
N ALA A 451 -26.90 8.11 -8.18
CA ALA A 451 -27.60 9.26 -8.77
C ALA A 451 -28.80 8.75 -9.57
N PRO A 452 -30.03 9.08 -9.17
CA PRO A 452 -31.21 8.72 -9.94
C PRO A 452 -31.13 9.31 -11.35
N MET A 453 -31.58 8.55 -12.37
CA MET A 453 -31.62 8.96 -13.76
C MET A 453 -32.99 8.63 -14.38
N ILE A 454 -33.35 9.35 -15.43
CA ILE A 454 -34.55 9.00 -16.24
C ILE A 454 -34.26 7.65 -16.91
N THR A 455 -35.13 6.67 -16.67
CA THR A 455 -35.03 5.34 -17.31
C THR A 455 -36.08 5.19 -18.42
N ASP A 456 -37.30 5.70 -18.21
CA ASP A 456 -38.39 5.60 -19.17
C ASP A 456 -39.21 6.87 -19.16
N VAL A 457 -39.76 7.17 -20.33
CA VAL A 457 -40.67 8.31 -20.55
C VAL A 457 -41.91 7.79 -21.24
N TYR A 458 -43.08 7.92 -20.60
CA TYR A 458 -44.35 7.49 -21.12
C TYR A 458 -45.30 8.70 -21.29
N PRO A 459 -45.34 9.31 -22.49
CA PRO A 459 -46.23 10.42 -22.77
C PRO A 459 -47.71 9.96 -22.84
N ALA A 460 -48.62 10.79 -22.36
CA ALA A 460 -50.03 10.54 -22.53
C ALA A 460 -50.49 10.71 -24.01
N ALA A 461 -51.64 10.19 -24.34
CA ALA A 461 -52.17 10.29 -25.71
C ALA A 461 -52.24 11.74 -26.22
N GLY A 462 -51.57 12.01 -27.34
CA GLY A 462 -51.49 13.34 -27.93
C GLY A 462 -50.43 14.27 -27.39
N VAL A 463 -49.56 13.79 -26.51
CA VAL A 463 -48.39 14.50 -25.97
C VAL A 463 -47.12 13.89 -26.55
N SER A 464 -46.15 14.70 -26.98
CA SER A 464 -44.86 14.20 -27.43
C SER A 464 -43.92 13.99 -26.25
N ARG A 465 -42.91 13.09 -26.43
CA ARG A 465 -41.84 12.89 -25.44
C ARG A 465 -41.15 14.22 -25.09
N ASP A 466 -40.82 15.01 -26.11
CA ASP A 466 -40.17 16.32 -25.93
C ASP A 466 -41.03 17.28 -25.12
N GLU A 467 -42.35 17.36 -25.40
CA GLU A 467 -43.27 18.21 -24.66
C GLU A 467 -43.33 17.85 -23.17
N LEU A 468 -43.45 16.55 -22.85
CA LEU A 468 -43.44 16.05 -21.47
C LEU A 468 -42.13 16.41 -20.76
N LEU A 469 -41.00 16.14 -21.38
CA LEU A 469 -39.70 16.41 -20.79
C LEU A 469 -39.42 17.90 -20.59
N MET A 470 -39.75 18.75 -21.57
CA MET A 470 -39.57 20.20 -21.45
C MET A 470 -40.40 20.81 -20.32
N LYS A 471 -41.66 20.39 -20.18
CA LYS A 471 -42.56 20.89 -19.13
C LYS A 471 -42.18 20.34 -17.76
N ALA A 472 -41.78 19.06 -17.68
CA ALA A 472 -41.21 18.48 -16.46
C ALA A 472 -39.95 19.22 -16.03
N TYR A 473 -39.04 19.52 -16.96
CA TYR A 473 -37.85 20.32 -16.68
C TYR A 473 -38.19 21.69 -16.10
N ALA A 474 -39.19 22.38 -16.70
CA ALA A 474 -39.55 23.71 -16.25
C ALA A 474 -40.01 23.74 -14.77
N ILE A 475 -40.85 22.78 -14.34
CA ILE A 475 -41.31 22.73 -12.94
C ILE A 475 -40.25 22.16 -11.99
N GLU A 476 -39.53 21.12 -12.38
CA GLU A 476 -38.53 20.47 -11.55
C GLU A 476 -37.27 21.35 -11.35
N SER A 477 -36.96 22.27 -12.27
CA SER A 477 -35.86 23.23 -12.15
C SER A 477 -35.96 24.15 -10.92
N LYS A 478 -37.11 24.22 -10.26
CA LYS A 478 -37.33 24.96 -9.02
C LYS A 478 -37.27 24.07 -7.77
N SER A 479 -37.09 22.77 -7.93
CA SER A 479 -37.08 21.79 -6.83
C SER A 479 -35.66 21.34 -6.50
N GLU A 480 -35.38 21.23 -5.22
CA GLU A 480 -34.08 20.65 -4.72
C GLU A 480 -34.17 19.14 -4.50
N HIS A 481 -35.30 18.51 -4.80
CA HIS A 481 -35.51 17.08 -4.58
C HIS A 481 -34.56 16.23 -5.44
N PRO A 482 -34.00 15.10 -4.95
CA PRO A 482 -33.10 14.23 -5.72
C PRO A 482 -33.72 13.73 -7.04
N LEU A 483 -35.02 13.46 -7.08
CA LEU A 483 -35.72 13.03 -8.29
C LEU A 483 -35.86 14.18 -9.31
N ALA A 484 -35.97 15.42 -8.85
CA ALA A 484 -35.97 16.61 -9.73
C ALA A 484 -34.63 16.74 -10.46
N LYS A 485 -33.54 16.55 -9.74
CA LYS A 485 -32.16 16.55 -10.34
C LYS A 485 -32.01 15.51 -11.46
N ALA A 486 -32.68 14.36 -11.33
CA ALA A 486 -32.65 13.33 -12.34
C ALA A 486 -33.37 13.79 -13.63
N VAL A 487 -34.53 14.46 -13.49
CA VAL A 487 -35.28 15.01 -14.62
C VAL A 487 -34.52 16.15 -15.29
N ILE A 488 -33.92 17.03 -14.48
CA ILE A 488 -33.09 18.16 -14.96
C ILE A 488 -31.91 17.64 -15.76
N ALA A 489 -31.11 16.74 -15.18
CA ALA A 489 -29.93 16.16 -15.83
C ALA A 489 -30.30 15.40 -17.13
N GLY A 490 -31.43 14.70 -17.13
CA GLY A 490 -31.91 13.99 -18.33
C GLY A 490 -32.21 14.91 -19.50
N VAL A 491 -32.73 16.12 -19.24
CA VAL A 491 -33.01 17.13 -20.28
C VAL A 491 -31.72 17.89 -20.65
N GLU A 492 -30.87 18.21 -19.70
CA GLU A 492 -29.60 18.92 -19.94
C GLU A 492 -28.63 18.13 -20.81
N ASN A 493 -28.64 16.80 -20.74
CA ASN A 493 -27.85 15.93 -21.61
C ASN A 493 -28.29 15.95 -23.10
N GLU A 494 -29.45 16.51 -23.41
CA GLU A 494 -29.96 16.69 -24.77
C GLU A 494 -29.96 18.19 -25.15
N GLU A 495 -28.83 18.73 -25.69
CA GLU A 495 -28.67 20.17 -25.99
C GLU A 495 -29.82 20.78 -26.76
N SER A 496 -30.37 20.06 -27.76
CA SER A 496 -31.51 20.52 -28.56
C SER A 496 -32.80 20.62 -27.75
N LEU A 497 -32.98 19.74 -26.77
CA LEU A 497 -34.14 19.71 -25.89
C LEU A 497 -34.05 20.80 -24.83
N LEU A 498 -32.83 20.96 -24.24
CA LEU A 498 -32.55 22.04 -23.29
C LEU A 498 -32.78 23.42 -23.88
N ALA A 499 -32.33 23.67 -25.13
CA ALA A 499 -32.53 24.93 -25.81
C ALA A 499 -34.05 25.24 -25.98
N LYS A 500 -34.84 24.22 -26.34
CA LYS A 500 -36.31 24.34 -26.45
C LYS A 500 -36.97 24.54 -25.08
N ALA A 501 -36.51 23.80 -24.04
CA ALA A 501 -37.06 23.92 -22.68
C ALA A 501 -36.85 25.31 -22.10
N LYS A 502 -35.70 25.94 -22.31
CA LYS A 502 -35.39 27.30 -21.87
C LYS A 502 -36.26 28.35 -22.56
N LEU A 503 -36.76 28.09 -23.77
CA LEU A 503 -37.68 28.99 -24.49
C LEU A 503 -39.11 28.99 -23.94
N LEU A 504 -39.52 27.99 -23.14
CA LEU A 504 -40.82 27.94 -22.50
C LEU A 504 -41.00 28.98 -21.38
N GLY A 505 -39.92 29.57 -20.92
CA GLY A 505 -39.90 30.53 -19.81
C GLY A 505 -39.74 29.88 -18.43
N THR A 506 -39.89 30.70 -17.41
CA THR A 506 -39.74 30.25 -15.99
C THR A 506 -41.12 30.00 -15.38
N VAL A 507 -41.19 28.99 -14.50
CA VAL A 507 -42.43 28.72 -13.73
C VAL A 507 -42.57 29.79 -12.66
N GLU A 508 -43.78 30.38 -12.63
CA GLU A 508 -44.25 31.35 -11.64
C GLU A 508 -45.14 30.64 -10.60
N ASP A 509 -45.41 31.29 -9.47
CA ASP A 509 -46.25 30.79 -8.38
C ASP A 509 -45.90 29.35 -7.94
N PHE A 510 -44.59 29.03 -7.94
CA PHE A 510 -44.10 27.70 -7.55
C PHE A 510 -44.40 27.37 -6.09
N SER A 511 -44.97 26.20 -5.88
CA SER A 511 -45.31 25.66 -4.57
C SER A 511 -44.98 24.20 -4.51
N ALA A 512 -44.23 23.77 -3.47
CA ALA A 512 -43.98 22.38 -3.16
C ALA A 512 -44.97 21.88 -2.10
N VAL A 513 -45.69 20.80 -2.42
CA VAL A 513 -46.62 20.12 -1.48
C VAL A 513 -45.88 18.95 -0.86
N PRO A 514 -45.49 19.03 0.43
CA PRO A 514 -44.65 18.01 1.07
C PRO A 514 -45.27 16.60 0.95
N GLY A 515 -44.46 15.66 0.47
CA GLY A 515 -44.85 14.25 0.31
C GLY A 515 -45.82 13.96 -0.86
N SER A 516 -46.22 14.96 -1.65
CA SER A 516 -47.22 14.81 -2.71
C SER A 516 -46.70 15.24 -4.09
N GLY A 517 -46.21 16.49 -4.22
CA GLY A 517 -45.78 16.97 -5.52
C GLY A 517 -45.45 18.46 -5.57
N LEU A 518 -45.42 18.99 -6.78
CA LEU A 518 -45.10 20.36 -7.14
C LEU A 518 -46.24 20.97 -7.94
N ALA A 519 -46.53 22.26 -7.71
CA ALA A 519 -47.48 23.04 -8.46
C ALA A 519 -46.85 24.38 -8.89
N GLY A 520 -47.25 24.90 -10.03
CA GLY A 520 -46.80 26.19 -10.52
C GLY A 520 -47.55 26.63 -11.76
N SER A 521 -47.21 27.78 -12.32
CA SER A 521 -47.80 28.33 -13.54
C SER A 521 -46.72 28.54 -14.59
N LEU A 522 -46.92 28.02 -15.79
CA LEU A 522 -46.02 28.19 -16.93
C LEU A 522 -46.80 28.90 -18.06
N GLY A 523 -46.42 30.16 -18.35
CA GLY A 523 -47.09 30.98 -19.34
C GLY A 523 -48.58 31.19 -19.04
N GLY A 524 -48.98 31.29 -17.77
CA GLY A 524 -50.34 31.44 -17.31
C GLY A 524 -51.18 30.15 -17.25
N THR A 525 -50.56 28.99 -17.54
CA THR A 525 -51.23 27.68 -17.45
C THR A 525 -50.66 26.91 -16.25
N GLY A 526 -51.54 26.34 -15.41
CA GLY A 526 -51.13 25.52 -14.26
C GLY A 526 -50.39 24.27 -14.70
N ILE A 527 -49.22 24.02 -14.12
CA ILE A 527 -48.39 22.83 -14.32
C ILE A 527 -48.16 22.13 -12.99
N TYR A 528 -48.20 20.81 -13.00
CA TYR A 528 -48.13 19.98 -11.81
C TYR A 528 -47.23 18.78 -12.04
N GLY A 529 -46.46 18.40 -11.00
CA GLY A 529 -45.63 17.20 -11.00
C GLY A 529 -45.69 16.51 -9.65
N GLY A 530 -45.80 15.18 -9.60
CA GLY A 530 -45.83 14.48 -8.31
C GLY A 530 -46.28 13.03 -8.37
N ASN A 531 -46.76 12.49 -7.25
CA ASN A 531 -47.30 11.14 -7.18
C ASN A 531 -48.71 11.03 -7.80
N ALA A 532 -49.16 9.79 -8.05
CA ALA A 532 -50.47 9.52 -8.68
C ALA A 532 -51.63 10.18 -7.92
N GLY A 533 -51.67 10.08 -6.59
CA GLY A 533 -52.76 10.66 -5.79
C GLY A 533 -52.82 12.19 -5.83
N PHE A 534 -51.67 12.85 -5.93
CA PHE A 534 -51.60 14.30 -6.09
C PHE A 534 -52.18 14.72 -7.47
N ILE A 535 -51.78 14.03 -8.52
CA ILE A 535 -52.25 14.30 -9.88
C ILE A 535 -53.73 13.92 -10.04
N GLU A 536 -54.23 12.89 -9.36
CA GLU A 536 -55.65 12.54 -9.31
C GLU A 536 -56.49 13.67 -8.72
N ASN A 537 -56.03 14.28 -7.62
CA ASN A 537 -56.74 15.41 -7.03
C ASN A 537 -56.76 16.62 -7.97
N VAL A 538 -55.69 16.86 -8.74
CA VAL A 538 -55.63 17.96 -9.73
C VAL A 538 -56.57 17.72 -10.92
N LEU A 539 -56.59 16.50 -11.44
CA LEU A 539 -57.36 16.12 -12.64
C LEU A 539 -58.81 15.72 -12.32
N GLY A 540 -59.13 15.46 -11.04
CA GLY A 540 -60.50 15.07 -10.65
C GLY A 540 -61.58 16.08 -10.99
N GLU A 541 -61.20 17.36 -11.11
CA GLU A 541 -62.06 18.44 -11.56
C GLU A 541 -62.17 18.57 -13.11
N ALA A 542 -61.28 17.87 -13.87
CA ALA A 542 -61.13 18.04 -15.32
C ALA A 542 -62.00 17.11 -16.16
N GLY A 543 -62.73 16.15 -15.56
CA GLY A 543 -63.72 15.29 -16.22
C GLY A 543 -63.16 13.88 -16.59
N GLU A 544 -64.11 12.99 -17.04
CA GLU A 544 -63.83 11.57 -17.30
C GLU A 544 -62.69 11.28 -18.25
N PRO A 545 -62.35 12.00 -19.31
CA PRO A 545 -61.26 11.68 -20.20
C PRO A 545 -59.88 11.79 -19.52
N ALA A 546 -59.68 12.78 -18.63
CA ALA A 546 -58.45 13.00 -17.93
C ALA A 546 -58.21 11.92 -16.86
N VAL A 547 -59.28 11.53 -16.17
CA VAL A 547 -59.23 10.43 -15.15
C VAL A 547 -58.96 9.08 -15.81
N ASN A 548 -59.53 8.82 -17.00
CA ASN A 548 -59.25 7.59 -17.73
C ASN A 548 -57.77 7.50 -18.20
N ALA A 549 -57.22 8.60 -18.68
CA ALA A 549 -55.81 8.68 -19.06
C ALA A 549 -54.89 8.45 -17.84
N LEU A 550 -55.26 8.98 -16.66
CA LEU A 550 -54.50 8.74 -15.41
C LEU A 550 -54.60 7.26 -14.99
N ASN A 551 -55.76 6.63 -15.07
CA ASN A 551 -55.93 5.21 -14.74
C ASN A 551 -55.09 4.28 -15.64
N GLU A 552 -54.94 4.62 -16.93
CA GLU A 552 -54.01 3.90 -17.81
C GLU A 552 -52.53 4.13 -17.40
N ALA A 553 -52.20 5.38 -17.12
CA ALA A 553 -50.85 5.73 -16.65
C ALA A 553 -50.48 5.05 -15.32
N VAL A 554 -51.42 4.92 -14.37
CA VAL A 554 -51.20 4.20 -13.10
C VAL A 554 -50.84 2.73 -13.33
N LYS A 555 -51.48 2.05 -14.27
CA LYS A 555 -51.14 0.66 -14.63
C LYS A 555 -49.69 0.54 -15.15
N VAL A 556 -49.26 1.51 -15.95
CA VAL A 556 -47.88 1.58 -16.43
C VAL A 556 -46.92 1.90 -15.28
N ALA A 557 -47.28 2.80 -14.38
CA ALA A 557 -46.52 3.13 -13.20
C ALA A 557 -46.34 1.92 -12.25
N ASP A 558 -47.40 1.09 -12.14
CA ASP A 558 -47.30 -0.17 -11.37
C ASP A 558 -46.26 -1.11 -11.96
N SER A 559 -46.19 -1.21 -13.31
CA SER A 559 -45.15 -2.02 -13.95
C SER A 559 -43.78 -1.45 -13.73
N PHE A 560 -43.61 -0.13 -13.77
CA PHE A 560 -42.34 0.51 -13.43
C PHE A 560 -41.94 0.27 -11.96
N SER A 561 -42.93 0.32 -11.06
CA SER A 561 -42.68 0.02 -9.64
C SER A 561 -42.27 -1.46 -9.42
N GLU A 562 -42.76 -2.38 -10.26
CA GLU A 562 -42.35 -3.77 -10.30
C GLU A 562 -40.87 -3.96 -10.71
N GLU A 563 -40.38 -3.06 -11.55
CA GLU A 563 -38.98 -2.99 -11.98
C GLU A 563 -38.09 -2.20 -11.02
N GLY A 564 -38.62 -1.69 -9.90
CA GLY A 564 -37.87 -0.89 -8.92
C GLY A 564 -37.67 0.56 -9.30
N LYS A 565 -38.48 1.08 -10.25
CA LYS A 565 -38.45 2.47 -10.73
C LYS A 565 -39.47 3.31 -10.00
N THR A 566 -39.22 4.60 -9.83
CA THR A 566 -40.13 5.56 -9.25
C THR A 566 -40.80 6.33 -10.38
N ALA A 567 -42.14 6.27 -10.48
CA ALA A 567 -42.91 6.96 -11.46
C ALA A 567 -43.31 8.37 -10.97
N LEU A 568 -42.95 9.40 -11.72
CA LEU A 568 -43.34 10.79 -11.51
C LEU A 568 -44.42 11.15 -12.57
N PHE A 569 -45.56 11.58 -12.11
CA PHE A 569 -46.68 11.99 -12.98
C PHE A 569 -46.64 13.50 -13.20
N PHE A 570 -46.91 13.92 -14.44
CA PHE A 570 -46.96 15.32 -14.81
C PHE A 570 -48.30 15.65 -15.49
N ALA A 571 -48.87 16.78 -15.11
CA ALA A 571 -50.12 17.28 -15.68
C ALA A 571 -50.02 18.77 -15.97
N GLU A 572 -50.83 19.22 -16.94
CA GLU A 572 -51.02 20.62 -17.29
C GLU A 572 -52.49 20.91 -17.26
N LYS A 573 -52.91 21.80 -16.36
CA LYS A 573 -54.30 22.19 -16.19
C LYS A 573 -55.23 20.96 -16.14
N ASP A 574 -55.93 20.66 -17.24
CA ASP A 574 -56.99 19.66 -17.33
C ASP A 574 -56.58 18.38 -18.05
N ARG A 575 -55.27 18.20 -18.34
CA ARG A 575 -54.78 17.01 -19.05
C ARG A 575 -53.54 16.39 -18.40
N LEU A 576 -53.47 15.09 -18.47
CA LEU A 576 -52.27 14.38 -18.14
C LEU A 576 -51.19 14.59 -19.24
N LEU A 577 -49.97 14.94 -18.88
CA LEU A 577 -48.86 15.00 -19.82
C LEU A 577 -48.17 13.63 -19.96
N GLY A 578 -48.10 12.87 -18.87
CA GLY A 578 -47.49 11.53 -18.88
C GLY A 578 -46.75 11.19 -17.60
N ILE A 579 -45.91 10.18 -17.70
CA ILE A 579 -45.08 9.67 -16.59
C ILE A 579 -43.62 9.71 -17.03
N ILE A 580 -42.73 10.07 -16.09
CA ILE A 580 -41.30 9.89 -16.18
C ILE A 580 -40.88 8.91 -15.09
N ALA A 581 -40.31 7.78 -15.48
CA ALA A 581 -39.74 6.82 -14.53
C ALA A 581 -38.30 7.17 -14.24
N VAL A 582 -37.97 7.19 -12.96
CA VAL A 582 -36.62 7.51 -12.44
C VAL A 582 -36.17 6.37 -11.57
N ALA A 583 -34.93 5.93 -11.76
CA ALA A 583 -34.30 4.91 -10.91
C ALA A 583 -32.81 5.16 -10.74
N ASP A 584 -32.29 4.61 -9.67
CA ASP A 584 -30.85 4.50 -9.47
C ASP A 584 -30.32 3.29 -10.27
N VAL A 585 -29.58 3.57 -11.33
CA VAL A 585 -29.20 2.59 -12.36
C VAL A 585 -27.95 1.83 -11.93
N ILE A 586 -27.93 0.52 -12.19
CA ILE A 586 -26.75 -0.33 -11.97
C ILE A 586 -25.57 0.16 -12.82
N LYS A 587 -24.39 0.31 -12.21
CA LYS A 587 -23.16 0.65 -12.94
C LYS A 587 -22.87 -0.43 -13.99
N THR A 588 -22.36 -0.03 -15.13
CA THR A 588 -22.10 -0.92 -16.27
C THR A 588 -21.11 -2.04 -15.94
N ASP A 589 -20.18 -1.80 -15.01
CA ASP A 589 -19.16 -2.76 -14.58
C ASP A 589 -19.64 -3.70 -13.45
N SER A 590 -20.75 -3.38 -12.74
CA SER A 590 -21.18 -4.13 -11.56
C SER A 590 -21.51 -5.60 -11.83
N PRO A 591 -22.27 -6.00 -12.87
CA PRO A 591 -22.58 -7.40 -13.11
C PRO A 591 -21.32 -8.23 -13.42
N GLU A 592 -20.39 -7.66 -14.19
CA GLU A 592 -19.13 -8.32 -14.51
C GLU A 592 -18.23 -8.45 -13.27
N ALA A 593 -18.14 -7.42 -12.44
CA ALA A 593 -17.39 -7.44 -11.20
C ALA A 593 -17.93 -8.52 -10.23
N VAL A 594 -19.26 -8.59 -10.06
CA VAL A 594 -19.90 -9.64 -9.25
C VAL A 594 -19.58 -11.03 -9.78
N ARG A 595 -19.68 -11.23 -11.10
CA ARG A 595 -19.32 -12.51 -11.74
C ARG A 595 -17.86 -12.89 -11.45
N GLN A 596 -16.93 -11.94 -11.53
CA GLN A 596 -15.53 -12.17 -11.24
C GLN A 596 -15.27 -12.53 -9.78
N LEU A 597 -15.94 -11.85 -8.83
CA LEU A 597 -15.87 -12.19 -7.40
C LEU A 597 -16.33 -13.63 -7.16
N LYS A 598 -17.45 -14.04 -7.75
CA LYS A 598 -17.98 -15.41 -7.66
C LYS A 598 -17.01 -16.45 -8.25
N ASN A 599 -16.40 -16.15 -9.40
CA ASN A 599 -15.37 -16.99 -10.01
C ASN A 599 -14.11 -17.13 -9.13
N MET A 600 -13.86 -16.16 -8.26
CA MET A 600 -12.78 -16.23 -7.28
C MET A 600 -13.14 -17.05 -6.03
N GLY A 601 -14.35 -17.63 -5.97
CA GLY A 601 -14.87 -18.41 -4.84
C GLY A 601 -15.32 -17.53 -3.67
N ILE A 602 -15.75 -16.31 -3.95
CA ILE A 602 -16.24 -15.34 -2.96
C ILE A 602 -17.76 -15.31 -3.02
N HIS A 603 -18.41 -15.40 -1.86
CA HIS A 603 -19.87 -15.24 -1.73
C HIS A 603 -20.21 -13.75 -1.74
N VAL A 604 -21.07 -13.33 -2.67
CA VAL A 604 -21.42 -11.92 -2.86
C VAL A 604 -22.83 -11.64 -2.36
N VAL A 605 -22.93 -10.71 -1.42
CA VAL A 605 -24.18 -10.31 -0.76
C VAL A 605 -24.47 -8.85 -1.07
N MET A 606 -25.70 -8.53 -1.42
CA MET A 606 -26.17 -7.14 -1.52
C MET A 606 -26.95 -6.77 -0.26
N LEU A 607 -26.63 -5.61 0.31
CA LEU A 607 -27.28 -5.04 1.50
C LEU A 607 -27.95 -3.71 1.12
N THR A 608 -29.23 -3.53 1.47
CA THR A 608 -29.96 -2.31 1.15
C THR A 608 -31.10 -2.03 2.13
N GLY A 609 -31.42 -0.73 2.30
CA GLY A 609 -32.63 -0.28 3.02
C GLY A 609 -33.91 -0.34 2.18
N ASP A 610 -33.81 -0.63 0.88
CA ASP A 610 -34.97 -0.72 -0.01
C ASP A 610 -35.92 -1.87 0.38
N ASN A 611 -37.16 -1.78 -0.13
CA ASN A 611 -38.10 -2.90 -0.01
C ASN A 611 -37.60 -4.15 -0.73
N GLU A 612 -38.09 -5.29 -0.31
CA GLU A 612 -37.64 -6.59 -0.79
C GLU A 612 -37.80 -6.79 -2.30
N LYS A 613 -38.86 -6.25 -2.91
CA LYS A 613 -39.17 -6.39 -4.34
C LYS A 613 -38.12 -5.69 -5.19
N THR A 614 -37.85 -4.42 -4.92
CA THR A 614 -36.82 -3.61 -5.59
C THR A 614 -35.43 -4.21 -5.38
N ALA A 615 -35.10 -4.62 -4.14
CA ALA A 615 -33.82 -5.21 -3.82
C ALA A 615 -33.56 -6.52 -4.60
N ARG A 616 -34.55 -7.40 -4.69
CA ARG A 616 -34.44 -8.65 -5.46
C ARG A 616 -34.24 -8.42 -6.94
N THR A 617 -34.94 -7.43 -7.52
CA THR A 617 -34.79 -7.07 -8.94
C THR A 617 -33.35 -6.62 -9.22
N ILE A 618 -32.84 -5.68 -8.45
CA ILE A 618 -31.47 -5.16 -8.61
C ILE A 618 -30.42 -6.26 -8.32
N GLY A 619 -30.63 -7.06 -7.27
CA GLY A 619 -29.72 -8.18 -6.93
C GLY A 619 -29.65 -9.23 -8.04
N THR A 620 -30.77 -9.53 -8.69
CA THR A 620 -30.82 -10.47 -9.82
C THR A 620 -30.08 -9.88 -11.05
N GLN A 621 -30.30 -8.61 -11.36
CA GLN A 621 -29.59 -7.93 -12.45
C GLN A 621 -28.09 -7.84 -12.20
N ALA A 622 -27.67 -7.57 -10.95
CA ALA A 622 -26.27 -7.55 -10.56
C ALA A 622 -25.64 -8.95 -10.47
N GLY A 623 -26.46 -10.00 -10.31
CA GLY A 623 -26.03 -11.39 -10.24
C GLY A 623 -25.45 -11.81 -8.87
N VAL A 624 -25.82 -11.14 -7.78
CA VAL A 624 -25.37 -11.48 -6.41
C VAL A 624 -25.93 -12.82 -5.94
N ASP A 625 -25.30 -13.45 -4.92
CA ASP A 625 -25.73 -14.73 -4.38
C ASP A 625 -26.87 -14.60 -3.35
N GLU A 626 -26.85 -13.50 -2.59
CA GLU A 626 -27.79 -13.26 -1.49
C GLU A 626 -28.17 -11.77 -1.44
N VAL A 627 -29.44 -11.48 -1.10
CA VAL A 627 -29.94 -10.11 -0.97
C VAL A 627 -30.54 -9.95 0.42
N ILE A 628 -30.15 -8.91 1.14
CA ILE A 628 -30.72 -8.51 2.43
C ILE A 628 -31.35 -7.12 2.26
N ALA A 629 -32.66 -7.10 2.28
CA ALA A 629 -33.48 -5.90 2.06
C ALA A 629 -34.05 -5.34 3.36
N GLY A 630 -34.47 -4.08 3.35
CA GLY A 630 -35.16 -3.42 4.45
C GLY A 630 -34.30 -3.18 5.69
N VAL A 631 -32.97 -3.11 5.54
CA VAL A 631 -32.03 -2.95 6.66
C VAL A 631 -31.84 -1.47 6.98
N LEU A 632 -32.12 -1.11 8.23
CA LEU A 632 -31.87 0.25 8.70
C LEU A 632 -30.36 0.51 8.85
N PRO A 633 -29.91 1.78 8.77
CA PRO A 633 -28.49 2.12 8.89
C PRO A 633 -27.79 1.52 10.11
N ASP A 634 -28.47 1.52 11.26
CA ASP A 634 -27.95 0.99 12.53
C ASP A 634 -27.83 -0.55 12.52
N GLU A 635 -28.65 -1.23 11.73
CA GLU A 635 -28.70 -2.70 11.63
C GLU A 635 -27.70 -3.26 10.61
N LYS A 636 -27.16 -2.40 9.71
CA LYS A 636 -26.19 -2.83 8.69
C LYS A 636 -24.95 -3.49 9.31
N ALA A 637 -24.46 -2.96 10.42
CA ALA A 637 -23.31 -3.50 11.12
C ALA A 637 -23.56 -4.92 11.66
N GLU A 638 -24.77 -5.20 12.19
CA GLU A 638 -25.16 -6.53 12.67
C GLU A 638 -25.31 -7.50 11.49
N ALA A 639 -25.95 -7.06 10.40
CA ALA A 639 -26.11 -7.87 9.20
C ALA A 639 -24.75 -8.34 8.64
N VAL A 640 -23.75 -7.45 8.57
CA VAL A 640 -22.36 -7.78 8.18
C VAL A 640 -21.75 -8.79 9.16
N GLY A 641 -21.97 -8.60 10.46
CA GLY A 641 -21.45 -9.47 11.51
C GLY A 641 -21.88 -10.93 11.38
N ARG A 642 -23.09 -11.21 10.87
CA ARG A 642 -23.62 -12.58 10.67
C ARG A 642 -22.78 -13.42 9.72
N PHE A 643 -22.11 -12.79 8.74
CA PHE A 643 -21.29 -13.48 7.75
C PHE A 643 -19.88 -13.83 8.24
N LYS A 644 -19.40 -13.29 9.35
CA LYS A 644 -18.05 -13.59 9.90
C LYS A 644 -17.85 -15.07 10.22
N SER A 645 -18.92 -15.79 10.49
CA SER A 645 -18.88 -17.26 10.69
C SER A 645 -18.53 -18.04 9.42
N ARG A 646 -18.76 -17.45 8.23
CA ARG A 646 -18.42 -18.05 6.92
C ARG A 646 -16.97 -17.77 6.47
N GLY A 647 -16.26 -16.90 7.17
CA GLY A 647 -14.88 -16.50 6.87
C GLY A 647 -14.67 -14.99 6.91
N LYS A 648 -13.57 -14.50 6.34
CA LYS A 648 -13.28 -13.08 6.31
C LYS A 648 -14.26 -12.32 5.44
N VAL A 649 -14.82 -11.25 5.98
CA VAL A 649 -15.87 -10.42 5.37
C VAL A 649 -15.31 -9.06 4.97
N ILE A 650 -15.50 -8.70 3.71
CA ILE A 650 -15.32 -7.34 3.20
C ILE A 650 -16.68 -6.66 3.15
N MET A 651 -16.81 -5.46 3.70
CA MET A 651 -17.93 -4.55 3.45
C MET A 651 -17.49 -3.47 2.46
N VAL A 652 -18.28 -3.24 1.43
CA VAL A 652 -18.05 -2.17 0.43
C VAL A 652 -19.20 -1.18 0.48
N GLY A 653 -18.87 0.09 0.66
CA GLY A 653 -19.84 1.17 0.72
C GLY A 653 -19.23 2.50 0.22
N ASP A 654 -20.08 3.50 -0.04
CA ASP A 654 -19.65 4.79 -0.61
C ASP A 654 -19.63 5.93 0.41
N GLY A 655 -20.24 5.78 1.58
CA GLY A 655 -20.56 6.92 2.33
C GLY A 655 -20.70 6.86 3.84
N ILE A 656 -21.27 7.95 4.30
CA ILE A 656 -21.48 8.30 5.70
C ILE A 656 -22.35 7.26 6.40
N ASN A 657 -23.38 6.76 5.69
CA ASN A 657 -24.36 5.83 6.24
C ASN A 657 -23.78 4.43 6.47
N ASP A 658 -22.69 4.09 5.81
CA ASP A 658 -22.06 2.78 5.86
C ASP A 658 -20.87 2.69 6.85
N ALA A 659 -20.42 3.82 7.42
CA ALA A 659 -19.27 3.88 8.31
C ALA A 659 -19.33 2.85 9.47
N PRO A 660 -20.47 2.62 10.15
CA PRO A 660 -20.59 1.58 11.16
C PRO A 660 -20.41 0.17 10.58
N ALA A 661 -20.97 -0.10 9.40
CA ALA A 661 -20.85 -1.39 8.72
C ALA A 661 -19.43 -1.65 8.21
N LEU A 662 -18.77 -0.63 7.62
CA LEU A 662 -17.37 -0.67 7.19
C LEU A 662 -16.45 -1.01 8.36
N THR A 663 -16.64 -0.36 9.51
CA THR A 663 -15.82 -0.59 10.70
C THR A 663 -16.11 -1.96 11.34
N SER A 664 -17.34 -2.46 11.23
CA SER A 664 -17.73 -3.76 11.80
C SER A 664 -17.24 -4.94 10.99
N ALA A 665 -16.93 -4.79 9.71
CA ALA A 665 -16.38 -5.85 8.85
C ALA A 665 -14.98 -6.28 9.30
N ASP A 666 -14.42 -7.35 8.70
CA ASP A 666 -13.00 -7.64 8.87
C ASP A 666 -12.15 -6.66 8.06
N ILE A 667 -12.67 -6.20 6.93
CA ILE A 667 -12.10 -5.15 6.07
C ILE A 667 -13.22 -4.26 5.53
N GLY A 668 -13.15 -2.98 5.81
CA GLY A 668 -13.99 -1.96 5.21
C GLY A 668 -13.37 -1.41 3.93
N LEU A 669 -14.13 -1.39 2.84
CA LEU A 669 -13.72 -0.83 1.56
C LEU A 669 -14.60 0.39 1.23
N ALA A 670 -14.02 1.57 1.12
CA ALA A 670 -14.72 2.75 0.62
C ALA A 670 -14.54 2.86 -0.90
N ILE A 671 -15.65 3.00 -1.64
CA ILE A 671 -15.67 3.13 -3.10
C ILE A 671 -15.93 4.59 -3.52
N GLY A 672 -15.13 5.07 -4.49
CA GLY A 672 -15.13 6.47 -4.88
C GLY A 672 -14.36 7.35 -3.89
N ALA A 673 -13.84 8.48 -4.34
CA ALA A 673 -13.21 9.48 -3.47
C ALA A 673 -14.25 10.20 -2.58
N GLY A 674 -15.10 9.37 -1.93
CA GLY A 674 -16.30 9.74 -1.18
C GLY A 674 -16.05 10.76 -0.07
N THR A 675 -16.91 10.79 0.90
CA THR A 675 -16.80 11.68 2.05
C THR A 675 -15.58 11.34 2.91
N ASP A 676 -14.99 12.34 3.55
CA ASP A 676 -13.88 12.16 4.48
C ASP A 676 -14.19 11.10 5.56
N ILE A 677 -15.46 10.99 5.96
CA ILE A 677 -15.93 10.02 6.97
C ILE A 677 -15.81 8.57 6.46
N ALA A 678 -16.17 8.30 5.20
CA ALA A 678 -16.00 6.96 4.63
C ALA A 678 -14.53 6.60 4.47
N ILE A 679 -13.71 7.57 4.02
CA ILE A 679 -12.26 7.41 3.95
C ILE A 679 -11.69 7.07 5.33
N ASP A 680 -12.13 7.74 6.40
CA ASP A 680 -11.61 7.50 7.74
C ASP A 680 -12.04 6.14 8.31
N ALA A 681 -13.28 5.70 8.04
CA ALA A 681 -13.82 4.43 8.53
C ALA A 681 -13.31 3.18 7.79
N ALA A 682 -12.91 3.31 6.52
CA ALA A 682 -12.48 2.19 5.71
C ALA A 682 -11.03 1.81 5.94
N ASP A 683 -10.68 0.54 5.71
CA ASP A 683 -9.32 0.00 5.68
C ASP A 683 -8.65 0.13 4.32
N VAL A 684 -9.46 0.14 3.27
CA VAL A 684 -9.03 0.27 1.87
C VAL A 684 -9.89 1.33 1.20
N VAL A 685 -9.27 2.24 0.46
CA VAL A 685 -9.94 3.30 -0.29
C VAL A 685 -9.72 3.09 -1.78
N LEU A 686 -10.82 3.01 -2.52
CA LEU A 686 -10.84 2.94 -3.98
C LEU A 686 -11.12 4.36 -4.50
N MET A 687 -10.17 4.93 -5.24
CA MET A 687 -10.27 6.31 -5.74
C MET A 687 -11.32 6.46 -6.83
N LYS A 688 -11.58 5.39 -7.57
CA LYS A 688 -12.60 5.34 -8.62
C LYS A 688 -13.90 4.78 -8.06
N SER A 689 -15.02 5.23 -8.64
CA SER A 689 -16.34 4.72 -8.28
C SER A 689 -16.75 3.50 -9.11
N ARG A 690 -15.83 2.50 -9.25
CA ARG A 690 -16.06 1.27 -10.03
C ARG A 690 -15.98 0.04 -9.15
N LEU A 691 -16.98 -0.86 -9.31
CA LEU A 691 -16.99 -2.12 -8.55
C LEU A 691 -15.89 -3.08 -9.00
N SER A 692 -15.42 -2.97 -10.24
CA SER A 692 -14.26 -3.71 -10.76
C SER A 692 -12.97 -3.50 -9.96
N ASP A 693 -12.81 -2.32 -9.32
CA ASP A 693 -11.63 -2.03 -8.50
C ASP A 693 -11.62 -2.83 -7.20
N VAL A 694 -12.79 -3.29 -6.70
CA VAL A 694 -12.87 -4.26 -5.59
C VAL A 694 -12.24 -5.60 -6.00
N VAL A 695 -12.53 -6.06 -7.21
CA VAL A 695 -11.94 -7.29 -7.76
C VAL A 695 -10.42 -7.15 -7.87
N THR A 696 -9.96 -6.02 -8.42
CA THR A 696 -8.54 -5.71 -8.57
C THR A 696 -7.83 -5.64 -7.21
N ALA A 697 -8.45 -5.02 -6.20
CA ALA A 697 -7.92 -4.96 -4.84
C ALA A 697 -7.69 -6.37 -4.25
N ILE A 698 -8.67 -7.26 -4.39
CA ILE A 698 -8.58 -8.64 -3.91
C ILE A 698 -7.54 -9.45 -4.69
N ARG A 699 -7.47 -9.29 -6.03
CA ARG A 699 -6.47 -9.95 -6.89
C ARG A 699 -5.05 -9.50 -6.52
N LEU A 700 -4.84 -8.20 -6.38
CA LEU A 700 -3.54 -7.63 -6.00
C LEU A 700 -3.10 -8.13 -4.62
N SER A 701 -4.01 -8.13 -3.66
CA SER A 701 -3.75 -8.66 -2.33
C SER A 701 -3.37 -10.15 -2.37
N ARG A 702 -4.11 -10.99 -3.12
CA ARG A 702 -3.78 -12.42 -3.32
C ARG A 702 -2.44 -12.62 -4.01
N ALA A 703 -2.12 -11.80 -5.01
CA ALA A 703 -0.82 -11.83 -5.69
C ALA A 703 0.32 -11.47 -4.73
N THR A 704 0.12 -10.44 -3.90
CA THR A 704 1.09 -10.02 -2.88
C THR A 704 1.29 -11.11 -1.83
N LEU A 705 0.23 -11.74 -1.33
CA LEU A 705 0.30 -12.86 -0.40
C LEU A 705 1.08 -14.06 -0.99
N ARG A 706 0.77 -14.42 -2.24
CA ARG A 706 1.50 -15.49 -2.94
C ARG A 706 2.98 -15.16 -3.03
N ASN A 707 3.32 -13.94 -3.41
CA ASN A 707 4.70 -13.46 -3.48
C ASN A 707 5.42 -13.54 -2.13
N ILE A 708 4.73 -13.17 -1.03
CA ILE A 708 5.26 -13.31 0.33
C ILE A 708 5.55 -14.78 0.65
N HIS A 709 4.64 -15.70 0.36
CA HIS A 709 4.84 -17.13 0.59
C HIS A 709 6.02 -17.68 -0.23
N GLU A 710 6.13 -17.29 -1.50
CA GLU A 710 7.26 -17.65 -2.35
C GLU A 710 8.58 -17.12 -1.76
N ASN A 711 8.63 -15.88 -1.31
CA ASN A 711 9.78 -15.28 -0.68
C ASN A 711 10.18 -16.00 0.61
N LEU A 712 9.21 -16.33 1.46
CA LEU A 712 9.46 -17.09 2.69
C LEU A 712 9.97 -18.51 2.38
N PHE A 713 9.37 -19.18 1.39
CA PHE A 713 9.83 -20.50 0.95
C PHE A 713 11.30 -20.45 0.54
N TRP A 714 11.68 -19.52 -0.34
CA TRP A 714 13.07 -19.38 -0.78
C TRP A 714 14.00 -18.97 0.37
N ALA A 715 13.54 -18.14 1.30
CA ALA A 715 14.33 -17.75 2.46
C ALA A 715 14.62 -18.91 3.44
N PHE A 716 13.80 -19.95 3.46
CA PHE A 716 14.00 -21.11 4.33
C PHE A 716 14.67 -22.29 3.65
N ILE A 717 14.32 -22.60 2.39
CA ILE A 717 14.72 -23.86 1.75
C ILE A 717 16.25 -23.99 1.63
N TYR A 718 16.95 -22.88 1.30
CA TYR A 718 18.40 -22.93 1.18
C TYR A 718 19.09 -23.16 2.54
N ASN A 719 18.51 -22.69 3.65
CA ASN A 719 19.01 -22.97 5.00
C ASN A 719 18.79 -24.43 5.40
N ILE A 720 17.60 -24.99 5.06
CA ILE A 720 17.26 -26.39 5.34
C ILE A 720 18.23 -27.34 4.65
N ILE A 721 18.62 -27.02 3.42
CA ILE A 721 19.58 -27.82 2.63
C ILE A 721 21.02 -27.48 3.05
N GLY A 722 21.32 -26.20 3.23
CA GLY A 722 22.68 -25.73 3.44
C GLY A 722 23.25 -26.04 4.81
N ILE A 723 22.45 -25.99 5.88
CA ILE A 723 22.93 -26.25 7.26
C ILE A 723 23.44 -27.69 7.40
N PRO A 724 22.74 -28.78 6.98
CA PRO A 724 23.28 -30.13 7.00
C PRO A 724 24.53 -30.30 6.15
N LEU A 725 24.56 -29.66 4.97
CA LEU A 725 25.73 -29.69 4.10
C LEU A 725 26.94 -29.02 4.74
N ALA A 726 26.74 -27.86 5.36
CA ALA A 726 27.80 -27.12 6.09
C ALA A 726 28.28 -27.88 7.34
N ALA A 727 27.36 -28.52 8.05
CA ALA A 727 27.69 -29.38 9.19
C ALA A 727 28.48 -30.64 8.79
N GLY A 728 28.50 -30.98 7.50
CA GLY A 728 29.24 -32.11 6.98
C GLY A 728 28.52 -33.46 7.06
N VAL A 729 27.18 -33.47 7.17
CA VAL A 729 26.37 -34.72 7.23
C VAL A 729 26.64 -35.63 6.02
N TRP A 730 26.87 -35.02 4.86
CA TRP A 730 27.06 -35.75 3.59
C TRP A 730 28.53 -36.10 3.26
N ILE A 731 29.48 -35.68 4.10
CA ILE A 731 30.91 -35.91 3.84
C ILE A 731 31.23 -37.41 3.82
N GLN A 732 30.71 -38.16 4.78
CA GLN A 732 30.97 -39.60 4.86
C GLN A 732 30.34 -40.42 3.72
N LEU A 733 29.20 -39.93 3.19
CA LEU A 733 28.46 -40.66 2.12
C LEU A 733 28.94 -40.27 0.72
N PHE A 734 29.19 -38.99 0.48
CA PHE A 734 29.42 -38.42 -0.87
C PHE A 734 30.71 -37.62 -0.98
N GLY A 735 31.46 -37.42 0.10
CA GLY A 735 32.64 -36.55 0.13
C GLY A 735 32.33 -35.05 -0.04
N TRP A 736 31.06 -34.65 0.04
CA TRP A 736 30.66 -33.27 -0.22
C TRP A 736 31.02 -32.37 0.96
N THR A 737 31.90 -31.41 0.71
CA THR A 737 32.28 -30.39 1.69
C THR A 737 31.82 -29.03 1.25
N LEU A 738 31.25 -28.22 2.14
CA LEU A 738 30.93 -26.83 1.91
C LEU A 738 32.00 -25.92 2.51
N ASN A 739 32.65 -25.14 1.64
CA ASN A 739 33.52 -24.06 2.11
C ASN A 739 32.66 -22.88 2.61
N PRO A 740 32.99 -22.22 3.73
CA PRO A 740 32.29 -21.04 4.27
C PRO A 740 32.04 -19.93 3.23
N MET A 741 32.93 -19.77 2.26
CA MET A 741 32.83 -18.78 1.18
C MET A 741 31.61 -19.01 0.31
N PHE A 742 31.33 -20.26 -0.09
CA PHE A 742 30.11 -20.57 -0.89
C PHE A 742 28.84 -20.37 -0.07
N GLY A 743 28.88 -20.61 1.24
CA GLY A 743 27.79 -20.30 2.14
C GLY A 743 27.46 -18.80 2.16
N ALA A 744 28.46 -17.93 2.26
CA ALA A 744 28.29 -16.49 2.23
C ALA A 744 27.78 -15.97 0.87
N ALA A 745 28.25 -16.56 -0.24
CA ALA A 745 27.77 -16.23 -1.58
C ALA A 745 26.30 -16.62 -1.78
N ALA A 746 25.91 -17.85 -1.38
CA ALA A 746 24.55 -18.34 -1.46
C ALA A 746 23.58 -17.46 -0.64
N MET A 747 23.98 -17.02 0.53
CA MET A 747 23.21 -16.11 1.38
C MET A 747 22.96 -14.75 0.70
N SER A 748 24.00 -14.17 0.07
CA SER A 748 23.85 -12.90 -0.65
C SER A 748 22.90 -13.03 -1.84
N LEU A 749 22.98 -14.14 -2.58
CA LEU A 749 22.12 -14.45 -3.70
C LEU A 749 20.66 -14.66 -3.26
N SER A 750 20.42 -15.28 -2.11
CA SER A 750 19.07 -15.44 -1.54
C SER A 750 18.34 -14.11 -1.33
N SER A 751 19.02 -13.12 -0.76
CA SER A 751 18.45 -11.78 -0.58
C SER A 751 18.11 -11.11 -1.91
N PHE A 752 18.97 -11.28 -2.92
CA PHE A 752 18.72 -10.78 -4.27
C PHE A 752 17.48 -11.45 -4.91
N CYS A 753 17.34 -12.78 -4.78
CA CYS A 753 16.20 -13.52 -5.30
C CYS A 753 14.87 -13.05 -4.68
N VAL A 754 14.82 -12.86 -3.36
CA VAL A 754 13.63 -12.37 -2.65
C VAL A 754 13.19 -11.02 -3.16
N VAL A 755 14.13 -10.07 -3.33
CA VAL A 755 13.78 -8.74 -3.82
C VAL A 755 13.35 -8.77 -5.28
N THR A 756 14.06 -9.51 -6.12
CA THR A 756 13.69 -9.64 -7.54
C THR A 756 12.30 -10.27 -7.69
N ASN A 757 11.97 -11.27 -6.88
CA ASN A 757 10.63 -11.85 -6.86
C ASN A 757 9.58 -10.83 -6.41
N ALA A 758 9.84 -10.03 -5.38
CA ALA A 758 8.92 -8.98 -4.93
C ALA A 758 8.69 -7.92 -6.03
N LEU A 759 9.74 -7.53 -6.77
CA LEU A 759 9.62 -6.58 -7.88
C LEU A 759 8.77 -7.12 -9.06
N ARG A 760 8.56 -8.44 -9.17
CA ARG A 760 7.63 -9.02 -10.17
C ARG A 760 6.20 -8.51 -9.99
N LEU A 761 5.80 -8.08 -8.79
CA LEU A 761 4.50 -7.46 -8.55
C LEU A 761 4.28 -6.19 -9.39
N ASN A 762 5.34 -5.49 -9.83
CA ASN A 762 5.20 -4.37 -10.77
C ASN A 762 4.69 -4.79 -12.16
N LEU A 763 4.70 -6.09 -12.47
CA LEU A 763 4.15 -6.66 -13.70
C LEU A 763 2.68 -7.09 -13.54
N PHE A 764 2.08 -6.80 -12.38
CA PHE A 764 0.67 -7.07 -12.14
C PHE A 764 -0.18 -6.33 -13.19
N LYS A 765 -1.11 -7.04 -13.79
CA LYS A 765 -2.10 -6.53 -14.75
C LYS A 765 -3.50 -6.85 -14.21
N ASP A 766 -4.42 -5.92 -14.44
CA ASP A 766 -5.85 -6.04 -14.11
C ASP A 766 -6.51 -7.20 -14.87
#